data_9301c6cd73f752e79810ed15873ffb3b
#
_entry.id   9301c6cd73f752e79810ed15873ffb3b
#
_cell.length_a   1.000
_cell.length_b   1.000
_cell.length_c   1.000
_cell.angle_alpha   90.00
_cell.angle_beta   90.00
_cell.angle_gamma   90.00
#
_symmetry.space_group_name_H-M   'P 1'
#
loop_
_entity.id
_entity.type
_entity.pdbx_description
1 polymer ?
#
loop_
_entity_poly.entity_id
_entity_poly.type
_entity_poly.pdbx_seq_one_letter_code
_entity_poly.pdbx_strand_id
1 'polypeptide(L)'
;MEQNNISTEKERNEILSLFETVYSAIEDSFKPGDKEKLSLHINAALESNLIPRDIFGLNPILFSLETAQIAIKEIGLKRDAVIAILTFNSVINEFSTIENIQKTFGEGVFTIVKGLLRLHELYKKTPVVESENFRNLLISFAEDMRVILLMIADRVNMMRQIRDTNKEEERRRAAEEANYLYAPLAHKLGLYKLKSELEDLSLKYLEHDVYYMIKENLNATKKTRDAYISNFIAPIKEKLENAGLKFQIKGRTKSIHSIWQKMKKQKCGFSGIYDLFAIRIIIDSPEQQEKMQCWQAYSIITDMYQPNPKRLRDWLSVPKSNGYESLHITVLGPENKWVEVQIRTERMDEIAEHGLAAHWRYKGVKSESGIDEWLGNIRAALEHNDDLQLMVQFKLDLYEDEVYVFSPKGDLYKLAKGATVLDFAFHIHSGIGCKCVGAKINDRNVSIKEVLHSGDQVEIITQNNQKPNRDWLKIVKTSRAKSKIRLALKETQAKTGLYAKEMLERRFKNRKIDIDESVMSHLVKRLGFKEMSDFFKQIADEKLDLNEVVDKYLEVRDYDMNANPTQPARSAEEFNFDNPNEERTKESDDILVIDKNLKGIDFSLAKCCHPIYGDDVFGFVTVNGGIKIHRCDCPNSAELRRRFGYRIVRARWSGKGTSQYSTIMRIVGNDDIAIINNITSIISKEDKITLRSINIESHDGLFTGNLTILLQDTIKLDSLIKKIKTIKGVKQVNRL
;
A
#
# COMPACT_ATOMS: atom_id res chain seq x y z
N MET A 1 31.41 -15.96 -33.47
CA MET A 1 31.14 -14.47 -33.55
C MET A 1 30.39 -14.23 -34.81
N GLU A 2 29.09 -14.53 -34.83
CA GLU A 2 28.28 -14.55 -36.07
C GLU A 2 27.43 -13.28 -36.15
N GLN A 3 27.63 -12.57 -37.28
CA GLN A 3 26.65 -11.85 -38.13
C GLN A 3 25.36 -11.23 -37.51
N ASN A 4 25.38 -10.63 -36.30
CA ASN A 4 24.20 -10.01 -35.73
C ASN A 4 24.07 -8.50 -35.96
N ASN A 5 24.84 -7.91 -36.88
CA ASN A 5 24.93 -6.45 -37.01
C ASN A 5 24.23 -5.84 -38.22
N ILE A 6 23.59 -6.64 -39.08
CA ILE A 6 22.99 -6.12 -40.31
C ILE A 6 21.53 -5.76 -40.08
N SER A 7 21.16 -4.48 -40.30
CA SER A 7 19.75 -4.07 -40.36
C SER A 7 19.06 -4.78 -41.52
N THR A 8 17.93 -5.43 -41.23
CA THR A 8 17.14 -6.08 -42.30
C THR A 8 16.59 -5.05 -43.27
N GLU A 9 16.26 -5.45 -44.50
CA GLU A 9 15.63 -4.55 -45.49
C GLU A 9 14.31 -3.98 -44.95
N LYS A 10 13.56 -4.75 -44.20
CA LYS A 10 12.35 -4.30 -43.52
C LYS A 10 12.64 -3.19 -42.51
N GLU A 11 13.65 -3.35 -41.65
CA GLU A 11 14.04 -2.33 -40.67
C GLU A 11 14.55 -1.04 -41.39
N ARG A 12 15.29 -1.17 -42.48
CA ARG A 12 15.73 -0.01 -43.25
C ARG A 12 14.56 0.83 -43.80
N ASN A 13 13.56 0.17 -44.35
CA ASN A 13 12.33 0.84 -44.82
C ASN A 13 11.55 1.48 -43.67
N GLU A 14 11.49 0.81 -42.52
CA GLU A 14 10.86 1.33 -41.32
C GLU A 14 11.60 2.55 -40.76
N ILE A 15 12.94 2.54 -40.71
CA ILE A 15 13.79 3.65 -40.30
C ILE A 15 13.52 4.88 -41.19
N LEU A 16 13.51 4.72 -42.51
CA LEU A 16 13.27 5.81 -43.44
C LEU A 16 11.86 6.40 -43.29
N SER A 17 10.84 5.55 -43.16
CA SER A 17 9.46 5.97 -42.94
C SER A 17 9.28 6.71 -41.61
N LEU A 18 9.90 6.20 -40.55
CA LEU A 18 9.84 6.80 -39.23
C LEU A 18 10.63 8.13 -39.18
N PHE A 19 11.75 8.20 -39.87
CA PHE A 19 12.51 9.45 -39.99
C PHE A 19 11.68 10.58 -40.61
N GLU A 20 10.97 10.30 -41.75
CA GLU A 20 10.07 11.27 -42.34
C GLU A 20 8.96 11.70 -41.41
N THR A 21 8.40 10.76 -40.65
CA THR A 21 7.38 11.04 -39.64
C THR A 21 7.90 11.93 -38.50
N VAL A 22 9.09 11.66 -37.99
CA VAL A 22 9.77 12.45 -36.96
C VAL A 22 10.10 13.85 -37.47
N TYR A 23 10.62 13.96 -38.67
CA TYR A 23 10.93 15.26 -39.29
C TYR A 23 9.67 16.12 -39.47
N SER A 24 8.65 15.57 -40.12
CA SER A 24 7.40 16.29 -40.41
C SER A 24 6.70 16.78 -39.15
N ALA A 25 6.81 16.06 -38.02
CA ALA A 25 6.16 16.42 -36.76
C ALA A 25 6.68 17.74 -36.15
N ILE A 26 7.90 18.16 -36.47
CA ILE A 26 8.55 19.37 -35.92
C ILE A 26 9.30 20.16 -37.01
N GLU A 27 8.88 20.07 -38.29
CA GLU A 27 9.50 20.68 -39.42
C GLU A 27 9.78 22.18 -39.21
N ASP A 28 8.81 22.90 -38.63
CA ASP A 28 8.93 24.33 -38.33
C ASP A 28 10.11 24.69 -37.37
N SER A 29 10.62 23.71 -36.64
CA SER A 29 11.71 23.92 -35.69
C SER A 29 13.10 23.65 -36.26
N PHE A 30 13.20 22.97 -37.41
CA PHE A 30 14.45 22.67 -38.08
C PHE A 30 15.03 23.88 -38.84
N LYS A 31 16.34 23.92 -38.92
CA LYS A 31 17.06 24.91 -39.74
C LYS A 31 17.18 24.41 -41.21
N PRO A 32 17.28 25.32 -42.16
CA PRO A 32 17.55 24.94 -43.56
C PRO A 32 18.78 24.02 -43.67
N GLY A 33 18.60 22.88 -44.35
CA GLY A 33 19.66 21.88 -44.55
C GLY A 33 19.84 20.85 -43.44
N ASP A 34 19.05 20.91 -42.35
CA ASP A 34 19.11 19.90 -41.27
C ASP A 34 18.61 18.53 -41.75
N LYS A 35 17.56 18.50 -42.58
CA LYS A 35 16.99 17.24 -43.10
C LYS A 35 18.04 16.47 -43.91
N GLU A 36 18.71 17.14 -44.83
CA GLU A 36 19.72 16.54 -45.68
C GLU A 36 20.89 16.02 -44.85
N LYS A 37 21.36 16.81 -43.87
CA LYS A 37 22.46 16.43 -42.98
C LYS A 37 22.13 15.20 -42.12
N LEU A 38 20.91 15.16 -41.54
CA LEU A 38 20.45 14.03 -40.76
C LEU A 38 20.23 12.79 -41.60
N SER A 39 19.63 12.93 -42.80
CA SER A 39 19.43 11.84 -43.75
C SER A 39 20.76 11.20 -44.15
N LEU A 40 21.76 12.06 -44.53
CA LEU A 40 23.11 11.59 -44.83
C LEU A 40 23.76 10.88 -43.64
N HIS A 41 23.60 11.41 -42.41
CA HIS A 41 24.15 10.81 -41.21
C HIS A 41 23.54 9.44 -40.92
N ILE A 42 22.22 9.31 -41.01
CA ILE A 42 21.49 8.04 -40.75
C ILE A 42 21.85 7.01 -41.84
N ASN A 43 21.87 7.40 -43.11
CA ASN A 43 22.22 6.48 -44.18
C ASN A 43 23.67 5.97 -44.05
N ALA A 44 24.62 6.87 -43.75
CA ALA A 44 26.00 6.49 -43.52
C ALA A 44 26.17 5.58 -42.31
N ALA A 45 25.40 5.80 -41.23
CA ALA A 45 25.38 4.93 -40.06
C ALA A 45 24.82 3.52 -40.38
N LEU A 46 23.78 3.43 -41.20
CA LEU A 46 23.21 2.17 -41.68
C LEU A 46 24.17 1.38 -42.58
N GLU A 47 24.92 2.08 -43.44
CA GLU A 47 25.90 1.47 -44.36
C GLU A 47 27.18 1.03 -43.66
N SER A 48 27.60 1.73 -42.61
CA SER A 48 28.84 1.45 -41.88
C SER A 48 28.85 0.12 -41.16
N ASN A 49 27.69 -0.41 -40.73
CA ASN A 49 27.51 -1.58 -39.85
C ASN A 49 28.36 -1.51 -38.56
N LEU A 50 28.78 -0.32 -38.11
CA LEU A 50 29.60 -0.11 -36.91
C LEU A 50 28.75 -0.02 -35.63
N ILE A 51 27.43 0.21 -35.75
CA ILE A 51 26.55 0.37 -34.60
C ILE A 51 25.89 -0.97 -34.23
N PRO A 52 26.36 -1.65 -33.16
CA PRO A 52 25.85 -2.96 -32.78
C PRO A 52 24.44 -2.86 -32.20
N ARG A 53 23.68 -3.96 -32.26
CA ARG A 53 22.44 -4.09 -31.51
C ARG A 53 22.72 -4.03 -30.02
N ASP A 54 21.73 -3.53 -29.26
CA ASP A 54 21.82 -3.47 -27.82
C ASP A 54 21.74 -4.85 -27.15
N ILE A 55 21.82 -4.89 -25.83
CA ILE A 55 21.75 -6.14 -25.05
C ILE A 55 20.44 -6.92 -25.24
N PHE A 56 19.36 -6.25 -25.64
CA PHE A 56 18.05 -6.86 -25.91
C PHE A 56 17.86 -7.25 -27.39
N GLY A 57 18.87 -6.97 -28.23
CA GLY A 57 18.82 -7.26 -29.68
C GLY A 57 18.10 -6.18 -30.48
N LEU A 58 17.82 -5.00 -29.90
CA LEU A 58 17.16 -3.88 -30.57
C LEU A 58 18.11 -3.16 -31.52
N ASN A 59 17.57 -2.68 -32.65
CA ASN A 59 18.33 -1.86 -33.60
C ASN A 59 18.45 -0.45 -33.04
N PRO A 60 19.67 0.09 -32.75
CA PRO A 60 19.85 1.35 -32.07
C PRO A 60 19.36 2.56 -32.86
N ILE A 61 19.38 2.49 -34.19
CA ILE A 61 18.92 3.60 -35.06
C ILE A 61 17.39 3.67 -35.04
N LEU A 62 16.73 2.54 -35.19
CA LEU A 62 15.27 2.44 -35.05
C LEU A 62 14.82 2.90 -33.67
N PHE A 63 15.49 2.37 -32.63
CA PHE A 63 15.22 2.73 -31.24
C PHE A 63 15.36 4.23 -30.97
N SER A 64 16.40 4.90 -31.54
CA SER A 64 16.57 6.35 -31.40
C SER A 64 15.45 7.14 -32.09
N LEU A 65 14.97 6.70 -33.24
CA LEU A 65 13.84 7.33 -33.94
C LEU A 65 12.52 7.19 -33.15
N GLU A 66 12.27 6.02 -32.59
CA GLU A 66 11.09 5.81 -31.74
C GLU A 66 11.17 6.64 -30.45
N THR A 67 12.39 6.72 -29.85
CA THR A 67 12.63 7.60 -28.68
C THR A 67 12.41 9.07 -29.07
N ALA A 68 12.85 9.51 -30.25
CA ALA A 68 12.59 10.85 -30.76
C ALA A 68 11.09 11.11 -30.97
N GLN A 69 10.34 10.11 -31.44
CA GLN A 69 8.88 10.21 -31.59
C GLN A 69 8.18 10.40 -30.21
N ILE A 70 8.61 9.66 -29.18
CA ILE A 70 8.11 9.84 -27.82
C ILE A 70 8.47 11.24 -27.31
N ALA A 71 9.72 11.66 -27.49
CA ALA A 71 10.20 12.97 -27.06
C ALA A 71 9.40 14.13 -27.70
N ILE A 72 9.01 14.00 -28.98
CA ILE A 72 8.18 14.97 -29.68
C ILE A 72 6.72 14.92 -29.20
N LYS A 73 6.10 13.76 -29.32
CA LYS A 73 4.63 13.63 -29.14
C LYS A 73 4.19 13.67 -27.69
N GLU A 74 4.97 13.06 -26.79
CA GLU A 74 4.56 12.87 -25.40
C GLU A 74 5.25 13.86 -24.43
N ILE A 75 6.41 14.40 -24.80
CA ILE A 75 7.13 15.39 -23.97
C ILE A 75 7.10 16.79 -24.62
N GLY A 76 7.07 16.90 -25.95
CA GLY A 76 7.05 18.18 -26.64
C GLY A 76 8.43 18.77 -26.91
N LEU A 77 9.48 17.95 -26.94
CA LEU A 77 10.83 18.35 -27.28
C LEU A 77 10.94 18.68 -28.79
N LYS A 78 11.91 19.54 -29.13
CA LYS A 78 12.10 20.06 -30.47
C LYS A 78 13.48 19.72 -31.02
N ARG A 79 13.87 20.36 -32.11
CA ARG A 79 15.05 20.19 -32.95
C ARG A 79 16.30 19.67 -32.23
N ASP A 80 16.85 20.43 -31.28
CA ASP A 80 18.17 20.11 -30.69
C ASP A 80 18.16 18.77 -29.93
N ALA A 81 17.07 18.46 -29.22
CA ALA A 81 16.92 17.21 -28.50
C ALA A 81 16.73 16.01 -29.45
N VAL A 82 15.97 16.22 -30.55
CA VAL A 82 15.76 15.20 -31.58
C VAL A 82 17.06 14.89 -32.30
N ILE A 83 17.79 15.90 -32.73
CA ILE A 83 19.10 15.70 -33.39
C ILE A 83 20.07 15.00 -32.42
N ALA A 84 20.10 15.43 -31.16
CA ALA A 84 21.00 14.84 -30.17
C ALA A 84 20.76 13.31 -29.99
N ILE A 85 19.51 12.87 -29.86
CA ILE A 85 19.22 11.43 -29.69
C ILE A 85 19.50 10.62 -30.97
N LEU A 86 19.26 11.19 -32.14
CA LEU A 86 19.52 10.53 -33.43
C LEU A 86 21.02 10.38 -33.71
N THR A 87 21.86 11.30 -33.22
CA THR A 87 23.32 11.27 -33.43
C THR A 87 24.09 10.62 -32.30
N PHE A 88 23.46 10.38 -31.16
CA PHE A 88 24.09 9.89 -29.93
C PHE A 88 24.77 8.52 -30.11
N ASN A 89 24.07 7.55 -30.71
CA ASN A 89 24.63 6.21 -30.95
C ASN A 89 25.82 6.21 -31.88
N SER A 90 25.89 7.16 -32.81
CA SER A 90 27.02 7.31 -33.69
C SER A 90 28.28 7.79 -32.98
N VAL A 91 28.09 8.62 -31.92
CA VAL A 91 29.22 9.10 -31.11
C VAL A 91 29.71 8.01 -30.14
N ILE A 92 28.80 7.26 -29.51
CA ILE A 92 29.17 6.15 -28.61
C ILE A 92 29.97 5.07 -29.32
N ASN A 93 29.63 4.78 -30.58
CA ASN A 93 30.25 3.72 -31.36
C ASN A 93 31.38 4.26 -32.27
N GLU A 94 31.90 5.44 -32.01
CA GLU A 94 33.03 6.08 -32.66
C GLU A 94 32.84 6.27 -34.21
N PHE A 95 31.60 6.20 -34.69
CA PHE A 95 31.25 6.49 -36.07
C PHE A 95 31.36 7.98 -36.38
N SER A 96 31.10 8.85 -35.41
CA SER A 96 31.25 10.29 -35.47
C SER A 96 31.84 10.84 -34.18
N THR A 97 32.51 12.00 -34.25
CA THR A 97 33.03 12.67 -33.04
C THR A 97 32.04 13.75 -32.56
N ILE A 98 32.07 14.06 -31.26
CA ILE A 98 31.21 15.10 -30.69
C ILE A 98 31.50 16.49 -31.26
N GLU A 99 32.79 16.76 -31.64
CA GLU A 99 33.21 18.01 -32.30
C GLU A 99 32.61 18.13 -33.72
N ASN A 100 32.47 17.00 -34.41
CA ASN A 100 31.85 16.96 -35.72
C ASN A 100 30.35 17.28 -35.62
N ILE A 101 29.68 16.71 -34.59
CA ILE A 101 28.27 17.00 -34.29
C ILE A 101 28.08 18.50 -33.97
N GLN A 102 28.98 19.09 -33.15
CA GLN A 102 28.97 20.53 -32.85
C GLN A 102 29.07 21.41 -34.09
N LYS A 103 30.04 21.10 -35.00
CA LYS A 103 30.23 21.83 -36.26
C LYS A 103 29.03 21.72 -37.19
N THR A 104 28.40 20.54 -37.23
CA THR A 104 27.32 20.24 -38.19
C THR A 104 25.97 20.79 -37.71
N PHE A 105 25.65 20.66 -36.41
CA PHE A 105 24.32 20.95 -35.87
C PHE A 105 24.28 22.08 -34.84
N GLY A 106 25.43 22.49 -34.30
CA GLY A 106 25.58 23.63 -33.39
C GLY A 106 25.67 23.29 -31.91
N GLU A 107 25.88 24.34 -31.10
CA GLU A 107 26.16 24.25 -29.66
C GLU A 107 25.04 23.62 -28.83
N GLY A 108 23.76 23.91 -29.18
CA GLY A 108 22.61 23.35 -28.45
C GLY A 108 22.54 21.84 -28.53
N VAL A 109 22.89 21.25 -29.70
CA VAL A 109 22.95 19.79 -29.87
C VAL A 109 24.17 19.22 -29.12
N PHE A 110 25.33 19.89 -29.26
CA PHE A 110 26.56 19.48 -28.57
C PHE A 110 26.38 19.35 -27.04
N THR A 111 25.75 20.34 -26.41
CA THR A 111 25.52 20.34 -24.96
C THR A 111 24.70 19.13 -24.52
N ILE A 112 23.62 18.80 -25.26
CA ILE A 112 22.77 17.65 -24.97
C ILE A 112 23.52 16.33 -25.16
N VAL A 113 24.23 16.17 -26.30
CA VAL A 113 25.01 14.95 -26.61
C VAL A 113 26.09 14.74 -25.55
N LYS A 114 26.79 15.81 -25.13
CA LYS A 114 27.79 15.76 -24.05
C LYS A 114 27.18 15.28 -22.72
N GLY A 115 25.99 15.77 -22.39
CA GLY A 115 25.24 15.30 -21.19
C GLY A 115 24.88 13.83 -21.29
N LEU A 116 24.38 13.38 -22.44
CA LEU A 116 24.04 11.95 -22.65
C LEU A 116 25.28 11.05 -22.63
N LEU A 117 26.42 11.47 -23.16
CA LEU A 117 27.68 10.72 -23.12
C LEU A 117 28.17 10.51 -21.66
N ARG A 118 28.16 11.57 -20.85
CA ARG A 118 28.50 11.45 -19.42
C ARG A 118 27.66 10.41 -18.73
N LEU A 119 26.37 10.39 -19.02
CA LEU A 119 25.46 9.40 -18.46
C LEU A 119 25.77 7.97 -18.93
N HIS A 120 26.04 7.81 -20.22
CA HIS A 120 26.39 6.52 -20.79
C HIS A 120 27.66 5.92 -20.14
N GLU A 121 28.67 6.74 -19.90
CA GLU A 121 29.90 6.32 -19.20
C GLU A 121 29.63 5.89 -17.75
N LEU A 122 28.67 6.53 -17.08
CA LEU A 122 28.26 6.17 -15.74
C LEU A 122 27.61 4.80 -15.68
N TYR A 123 26.71 4.52 -16.64
CA TYR A 123 26.03 3.22 -16.71
C TYR A 123 26.96 2.04 -17.03
N LYS A 124 28.11 2.29 -17.68
CA LYS A 124 29.12 1.27 -17.97
C LYS A 124 29.89 0.81 -16.73
N LYS A 125 30.07 1.68 -15.72
CA LYS A 125 31.02 1.43 -14.61
C LYS A 125 30.37 0.73 -13.42
N THR A 126 29.13 1.04 -13.05
CA THR A 126 28.43 0.46 -11.87
C THR A 126 26.94 0.77 -11.87
N PRO A 127 26.10 0.02 -11.10
CA PRO A 127 24.69 0.36 -10.93
C PRO A 127 24.52 1.81 -10.41
N VAL A 128 23.56 2.56 -10.94
CA VAL A 128 23.28 3.99 -10.67
C VAL A 128 23.07 4.36 -9.21
N VAL A 129 23.05 3.37 -8.33
CA VAL A 129 22.74 3.51 -6.90
C VAL A 129 23.93 3.96 -6.05
N GLU A 130 25.16 3.91 -6.57
CA GLU A 130 26.36 4.37 -5.82
C GLU A 130 26.49 5.90 -5.82
N SER A 131 26.97 6.47 -4.69
CA SER A 131 26.95 7.90 -4.40
C SER A 131 27.66 8.76 -5.47
N GLU A 132 28.76 8.28 -6.01
CA GLU A 132 29.57 9.01 -7.00
C GLU A 132 28.91 9.05 -8.38
N ASN A 133 28.28 7.95 -8.79
CA ASN A 133 27.52 7.88 -10.04
C ASN A 133 26.26 8.76 -10.00
N PHE A 134 25.63 8.85 -8.85
CA PHE A 134 24.47 9.69 -8.65
C PHE A 134 24.82 11.19 -8.73
N ARG A 135 25.99 11.62 -8.22
CA ARG A 135 26.48 12.99 -8.37
C ARG A 135 26.66 13.37 -9.85
N ASN A 136 27.33 12.53 -10.62
CA ASN A 136 27.58 12.77 -12.03
C ASN A 136 26.28 12.83 -12.85
N LEU A 137 25.28 12.01 -12.46
CA LEU A 137 23.92 12.07 -12.98
C LEU A 137 23.28 13.44 -12.71
N LEU A 138 23.41 13.95 -11.48
CA LEU A 138 22.90 15.27 -11.08
C LEU A 138 23.62 16.43 -11.81
N ILE A 139 24.94 16.33 -12.03
CA ILE A 139 25.71 17.32 -12.79
C ILE A 139 25.16 17.41 -14.22
N SER A 140 24.93 16.27 -14.86
CA SER A 140 24.35 16.24 -16.22
C SER A 140 22.95 16.85 -16.26
N PHE A 141 22.14 16.62 -15.22
CA PHE A 141 20.81 17.22 -15.09
C PHE A 141 20.86 18.74 -14.89
N ALA A 142 21.81 19.22 -14.10
CA ALA A 142 21.97 20.63 -13.81
C ALA A 142 22.46 21.42 -15.01
N GLU A 143 23.19 20.78 -15.95
CA GLU A 143 23.68 21.45 -17.17
C GLU A 143 22.55 21.66 -18.18
N ASP A 144 21.73 20.65 -18.47
CA ASP A 144 20.63 20.75 -19.43
C ASP A 144 19.47 19.79 -19.08
N MET A 145 18.32 20.35 -18.77
CA MET A 145 17.11 19.56 -18.43
C MET A 145 16.62 18.67 -19.57
N ARG A 146 16.90 19.02 -20.82
CA ARG A 146 16.51 18.22 -22.00
C ARG A 146 17.13 16.83 -21.95
N VAL A 147 18.30 16.69 -21.30
CA VAL A 147 18.96 15.40 -21.10
C VAL A 147 18.09 14.46 -20.23
N ILE A 148 17.50 14.97 -19.13
CA ILE A 148 16.61 14.17 -18.28
C ILE A 148 15.35 13.74 -19.04
N LEU A 149 14.77 14.67 -19.80
CA LEU A 149 13.56 14.41 -20.57
C LEU A 149 13.81 13.34 -21.65
N LEU A 150 14.96 13.39 -22.32
CA LEU A 150 15.38 12.36 -23.28
C LEU A 150 15.62 11.01 -22.60
N MET A 151 16.22 10.98 -21.42
CA MET A 151 16.40 9.74 -20.66
C MET A 151 15.07 9.10 -20.26
N ILE A 152 14.08 9.90 -19.88
CA ILE A 152 12.74 9.40 -19.58
C ILE A 152 12.11 8.81 -20.85
N ALA A 153 12.22 9.52 -22.00
CA ALA A 153 11.72 9.01 -23.28
C ALA A 153 12.40 7.69 -23.68
N ASP A 154 13.72 7.62 -23.54
CA ASP A 154 14.52 6.42 -23.80
C ASP A 154 14.10 5.25 -22.92
N ARG A 155 13.94 5.48 -21.61
CA ARG A 155 13.51 4.44 -20.69
C ARG A 155 12.08 3.96 -20.97
N VAL A 156 11.16 4.85 -21.33
CA VAL A 156 9.80 4.49 -21.72
C VAL A 156 9.83 3.62 -22.98
N ASN A 157 10.60 4.03 -23.98
CA ASN A 157 10.77 3.26 -25.23
C ASN A 157 11.33 1.86 -24.94
N MET A 158 12.41 1.77 -24.16
CA MET A 158 13.00 0.50 -23.73
C MET A 158 11.95 -0.40 -23.04
N MET A 159 11.24 0.13 -22.06
CA MET A 159 10.24 -0.64 -21.30
C MET A 159 9.08 -1.14 -22.16
N ARG A 160 8.73 -0.42 -23.24
CA ARG A 160 7.73 -0.86 -24.23
C ARG A 160 8.21 -2.05 -25.05
N GLN A 161 9.50 -2.08 -25.41
CA GLN A 161 10.08 -3.04 -26.35
C GLN A 161 10.61 -4.33 -25.72
N ILE A 162 11.12 -4.29 -24.50
CA ILE A 162 11.71 -5.46 -23.82
C ILE A 162 10.73 -6.53 -23.35
N ARG A 163 9.46 -6.42 -23.80
CA ARG A 163 8.37 -7.32 -23.38
C ARG A 163 8.69 -8.78 -23.64
N ASP A 164 9.16 -9.07 -24.85
CA ASP A 164 9.29 -10.44 -25.34
C ASP A 164 10.76 -10.92 -25.35
N THR A 165 11.63 -10.24 -24.61
CA THR A 165 13.04 -10.64 -24.47
C THR A 165 13.20 -11.86 -23.59
N ASN A 166 14.14 -12.74 -23.97
CA ASN A 166 14.54 -13.89 -23.16
C ASN A 166 15.48 -13.54 -22.00
N LYS A 167 15.89 -12.25 -21.88
CA LYS A 167 16.81 -11.77 -20.86
C LYS A 167 16.04 -11.29 -19.63
N GLU A 168 15.60 -12.21 -18.81
CA GLU A 168 14.71 -11.93 -17.69
C GLU A 168 15.38 -11.10 -16.59
N GLU A 169 16.66 -11.36 -16.26
CA GLU A 169 17.38 -10.58 -15.25
C GLU A 169 17.58 -9.13 -15.66
N GLU A 170 18.00 -8.90 -16.91
CA GLU A 170 18.19 -7.55 -17.44
C GLU A 170 16.87 -6.78 -17.53
N ARG A 171 15.78 -7.46 -17.95
CA ARG A 171 14.44 -6.90 -17.94
C ARG A 171 14.01 -6.51 -16.54
N ARG A 172 14.26 -7.35 -15.53
CA ARG A 172 13.94 -7.08 -14.13
C ARG A 172 14.72 -5.87 -13.62
N ARG A 173 16.04 -5.78 -13.88
CA ARG A 173 16.85 -4.61 -13.50
C ARG A 173 16.35 -3.33 -14.15
N ALA A 174 16.03 -3.37 -15.44
CA ALA A 174 15.44 -2.22 -16.15
C ALA A 174 14.12 -1.77 -15.51
N ALA A 175 13.27 -2.72 -15.09
CA ALA A 175 12.01 -2.45 -14.43
C ALA A 175 12.19 -1.88 -13.01
N GLU A 176 13.15 -2.38 -12.26
CA GLU A 176 13.51 -1.84 -10.94
C GLU A 176 13.99 -0.40 -11.07
N GLU A 177 14.91 -0.11 -11.99
CA GLU A 177 15.38 1.26 -12.27
C GLU A 177 14.24 2.18 -12.73
N ALA A 178 13.38 1.71 -13.65
CA ALA A 178 12.24 2.47 -14.11
C ALA A 178 11.31 2.87 -12.96
N ASN A 179 11.10 1.97 -12.02
CA ASN A 179 10.22 2.20 -10.88
C ASN A 179 10.80 3.15 -9.82
N TYR A 180 12.10 2.99 -9.47
CA TYR A 180 12.67 3.78 -8.37
C TYR A 180 13.32 5.10 -8.80
N LEU A 181 13.72 5.25 -10.06
CA LEU A 181 14.40 6.46 -10.55
C LEU A 181 13.55 7.21 -11.58
N TYR A 182 13.19 6.57 -12.69
CA TYR A 182 12.60 7.28 -13.83
C TYR A 182 11.13 7.68 -13.61
N ALA A 183 10.32 6.83 -12.96
CA ALA A 183 8.94 7.18 -12.65
C ALA A 183 8.83 8.34 -11.63
N PRO A 184 9.63 8.41 -10.55
CA PRO A 184 9.70 9.59 -9.68
C PRO A 184 10.21 10.85 -10.39
N LEU A 185 11.21 10.75 -11.27
CA LEU A 185 11.68 11.88 -12.09
C LEU A 185 10.57 12.39 -13.01
N ALA A 186 9.88 11.50 -13.70
CA ALA A 186 8.73 11.86 -14.55
C ALA A 186 7.62 12.54 -13.73
N HIS A 187 7.36 12.07 -12.49
CA HIS A 187 6.43 12.72 -11.58
C HIS A 187 6.85 14.14 -11.21
N LYS A 188 8.11 14.34 -10.83
CA LYS A 188 8.66 15.66 -10.46
C LYS A 188 8.57 16.64 -11.63
N LEU A 189 8.82 16.18 -12.84
CA LEU A 189 8.74 16.96 -14.07
C LEU A 189 7.31 17.14 -14.62
N GLY A 190 6.29 16.61 -13.92
CA GLY A 190 4.89 16.74 -14.34
C GLY A 190 4.47 15.83 -15.48
N LEU A 191 5.30 14.87 -15.91
CA LEU A 191 5.02 13.91 -16.98
C LEU A 191 4.17 12.74 -16.46
N TYR A 192 2.95 13.04 -15.99
CA TYR A 192 2.12 12.07 -15.26
C TYR A 192 1.69 10.86 -16.10
N LYS A 193 1.54 11.02 -17.41
CA LYS A 193 1.23 9.93 -18.34
C LYS A 193 2.38 8.93 -18.41
N LEU A 194 3.60 9.42 -18.70
CA LEU A 194 4.79 8.58 -18.77
C LEU A 194 5.16 7.95 -17.42
N LYS A 195 4.99 8.71 -16.34
CA LYS A 195 5.12 8.17 -14.97
C LYS A 195 4.21 6.97 -14.73
N SER A 196 2.93 7.09 -15.05
CA SER A 196 1.96 6.01 -14.85
C SER A 196 2.25 4.80 -15.72
N GLU A 197 2.72 5.01 -16.94
CA GLU A 197 3.12 3.97 -17.88
C GLU A 197 4.38 3.23 -17.39
N LEU A 198 5.40 3.97 -16.94
CA LEU A 198 6.60 3.37 -16.35
C LEU A 198 6.28 2.51 -15.12
N GLU A 199 5.40 2.98 -14.25
CA GLU A 199 4.94 2.23 -13.09
C GLU A 199 4.16 0.97 -13.49
N ASP A 200 3.26 1.06 -14.47
CA ASP A 200 2.47 -0.09 -14.95
C ASP A 200 3.35 -1.13 -15.64
N LEU A 201 4.31 -0.71 -16.48
CA LEU A 201 5.27 -1.61 -17.14
C LEU A 201 6.23 -2.24 -16.11
N SER A 202 6.70 -1.47 -15.13
CA SER A 202 7.52 -2.01 -14.05
C SER A 202 6.77 -3.06 -13.24
N LEU A 203 5.53 -2.80 -12.87
CA LEU A 203 4.69 -3.76 -12.18
C LEU A 203 4.48 -5.04 -13.00
N LYS A 204 4.27 -4.88 -14.31
CA LYS A 204 4.10 -6.02 -15.23
C LYS A 204 5.31 -6.95 -15.27
N TYR A 205 6.53 -6.41 -15.15
CA TYR A 205 7.76 -7.18 -15.20
C TYR A 205 8.24 -7.67 -13.83
N LEU A 206 7.91 -6.95 -12.75
CA LEU A 206 8.30 -7.32 -11.39
C LEU A 206 7.27 -8.22 -10.69
N GLU A 207 5.98 -8.00 -10.94
CA GLU A 207 4.85 -8.67 -10.27
C GLU A 207 3.80 -9.10 -11.31
N HIS A 208 4.21 -9.97 -12.21
CA HIS A 208 3.44 -10.40 -13.39
C HIS A 208 2.00 -10.82 -13.05
N ASP A 209 1.83 -11.73 -12.09
CA ASP A 209 0.53 -12.30 -11.74
C ASP A 209 -0.43 -11.25 -11.21
N VAL A 210 0.08 -10.33 -10.40
CA VAL A 210 -0.70 -9.23 -9.84
C VAL A 210 -1.16 -8.27 -10.94
N TYR A 211 -0.26 -7.94 -11.87
CA TYR A 211 -0.57 -7.07 -13.00
C TYR A 211 -1.71 -7.66 -13.85
N TYR A 212 -1.60 -8.92 -14.24
CA TYR A 212 -2.60 -9.56 -15.07
C TYR A 212 -3.91 -9.79 -14.34
N MET A 213 -3.89 -10.18 -13.08
CA MET A 213 -5.09 -10.28 -12.23
C MET A 213 -5.88 -8.96 -12.21
N ILE A 214 -5.21 -7.82 -11.99
CA ILE A 214 -5.88 -6.51 -11.98
C ILE A 214 -6.38 -6.16 -13.39
N LYS A 215 -5.59 -6.42 -14.44
CA LYS A 215 -5.95 -6.16 -15.83
C LYS A 215 -7.19 -6.94 -16.27
N GLU A 216 -7.28 -8.21 -15.93
CA GLU A 216 -8.44 -9.06 -16.23
C GLU A 216 -9.68 -8.58 -15.51
N ASN A 217 -9.60 -8.25 -14.23
CA ASN A 217 -10.70 -7.68 -13.47
C ASN A 217 -11.18 -6.34 -14.04
N LEU A 218 -10.26 -5.48 -14.48
CA LEU A 218 -10.60 -4.23 -15.16
C LEU A 218 -11.33 -4.48 -16.48
N ASN A 219 -10.90 -5.48 -17.25
CA ASN A 219 -11.56 -5.84 -18.52
C ASN A 219 -12.96 -6.44 -18.30
N ALA A 220 -13.09 -7.36 -17.34
CA ALA A 220 -14.37 -7.98 -16.99
C ALA A 220 -15.42 -6.96 -16.55
N THR A 221 -15.00 -5.91 -15.82
CA THR A 221 -15.91 -4.87 -15.32
C THR A 221 -16.09 -3.68 -16.28
N LYS A 222 -15.46 -3.69 -17.46
CA LYS A 222 -15.41 -2.52 -18.36
C LYS A 222 -16.82 -2.05 -18.77
N LYS A 223 -17.67 -2.93 -19.28
CA LYS A 223 -19.03 -2.58 -19.75
C LYS A 223 -19.89 -1.96 -18.65
N THR A 224 -19.89 -2.56 -17.47
CA THR A 224 -20.66 -2.05 -16.32
C THR A 224 -20.13 -0.70 -15.86
N ARG A 225 -18.82 -0.53 -15.87
CA ARG A 225 -18.15 0.71 -15.49
C ARG A 225 -18.42 1.83 -16.51
N ASP A 226 -18.37 1.54 -17.81
CA ASP A 226 -18.64 2.52 -18.87
C ASP A 226 -20.11 2.97 -18.83
N ALA A 227 -21.06 2.07 -18.58
CA ALA A 227 -22.47 2.39 -18.37
C ALA A 227 -22.67 3.30 -17.14
N TYR A 228 -22.02 2.98 -16.02
CA TYR A 228 -22.06 3.79 -14.82
C TYR A 228 -21.51 5.21 -15.06
N ILE A 229 -20.36 5.30 -15.72
CA ILE A 229 -19.73 6.59 -16.09
C ILE A 229 -20.68 7.43 -16.95
N SER A 230 -21.31 6.82 -17.94
CA SER A 230 -22.28 7.50 -18.82
C SER A 230 -23.47 8.04 -18.04
N ASN A 231 -24.04 7.24 -17.15
CA ASN A 231 -25.17 7.64 -16.30
C ASN A 231 -24.78 8.76 -15.31
N PHE A 232 -23.55 8.74 -14.80
CA PHE A 232 -23.05 9.80 -13.92
C PHE A 232 -22.78 11.11 -14.68
N ILE A 233 -22.25 11.03 -15.90
CA ILE A 233 -21.88 12.20 -16.71
C ILE A 233 -23.12 12.90 -17.29
N ALA A 234 -24.14 12.17 -17.72
CA ALA A 234 -25.28 12.73 -18.44
C ALA A 234 -25.94 13.94 -17.73
N PRO A 235 -26.34 13.86 -16.45
CA PRO A 235 -26.95 14.99 -15.75
C PRO A 235 -25.97 16.15 -15.50
N ILE A 236 -24.67 15.85 -15.30
CA ILE A 236 -23.63 16.89 -15.15
C ILE A 236 -23.50 17.67 -16.46
N LYS A 237 -23.46 16.98 -17.60
CA LYS A 237 -23.34 17.56 -18.92
C LYS A 237 -24.48 18.55 -19.18
N GLU A 238 -25.72 18.13 -18.94
CA GLU A 238 -26.90 18.98 -19.11
C GLU A 238 -26.81 20.27 -18.27
N LYS A 239 -26.44 20.15 -17.00
CA LYS A 239 -26.34 21.31 -16.11
C LYS A 239 -25.20 22.28 -16.50
N LEU A 240 -24.06 21.77 -16.94
CA LEU A 240 -22.94 22.59 -17.40
C LEU A 240 -23.29 23.29 -18.74
N GLU A 241 -23.99 22.62 -19.66
CA GLU A 241 -24.49 23.20 -20.90
C GLU A 241 -25.50 24.31 -20.63
N ASN A 242 -26.45 24.09 -19.70
CA ASN A 242 -27.44 25.10 -19.29
C ASN A 242 -26.78 26.32 -18.61
N ALA A 243 -25.61 26.15 -18.00
CA ALA A 243 -24.82 27.23 -17.43
C ALA A 243 -23.97 28.00 -18.47
N GLY A 244 -24.04 27.61 -19.74
CA GLY A 244 -23.33 28.26 -20.83
C GLY A 244 -21.81 27.97 -20.88
N LEU A 245 -21.35 26.94 -20.18
CA LEU A 245 -19.97 26.53 -20.20
C LEU A 245 -19.66 25.69 -21.46
N LYS A 246 -18.52 25.98 -22.08
CA LYS A 246 -17.93 25.12 -23.13
C LYS A 246 -16.96 24.15 -22.47
N PHE A 247 -17.15 22.87 -22.67
CA PHE A 247 -16.36 21.87 -21.98
C PHE A 247 -16.32 20.53 -22.71
N GLN A 248 -15.36 19.69 -22.29
CA GLN A 248 -15.24 18.30 -22.69
C GLN A 248 -15.17 17.44 -21.42
N ILE A 249 -15.92 16.33 -21.37
CA ILE A 249 -15.83 15.37 -20.25
C ILE A 249 -15.16 14.09 -20.71
N LYS A 250 -14.13 13.65 -19.97
CA LYS A 250 -13.40 12.39 -20.19
C LYS A 250 -13.46 11.51 -18.95
N GLY A 251 -13.82 10.24 -19.13
CA GLY A 251 -13.61 9.22 -18.11
C GLY A 251 -12.16 8.74 -18.14
N ARG A 252 -11.52 8.63 -16.96
CA ARG A 252 -10.14 8.13 -16.84
C ARG A 252 -10.13 6.95 -15.88
N THR A 253 -9.70 5.78 -16.36
CA THR A 253 -9.39 4.64 -15.49
C THR A 253 -8.05 4.85 -14.82
N LYS A 254 -7.93 4.52 -13.54
CA LYS A 254 -6.65 4.58 -12.81
C LYS A 254 -5.68 3.54 -13.35
N SER A 255 -4.37 3.83 -13.29
CA SER A 255 -3.31 2.90 -13.67
C SER A 255 -3.35 1.65 -12.80
N ILE A 256 -2.92 0.52 -13.36
CA ILE A 256 -2.90 -0.79 -12.67
C ILE A 256 -2.04 -0.71 -11.41
N HIS A 257 -0.87 -0.05 -11.50
CA HIS A 257 0.00 0.19 -10.36
C HIS A 257 -0.69 1.00 -9.25
N SER A 258 -1.42 2.07 -9.61
CA SER A 258 -2.17 2.87 -8.62
C SER A 258 -3.26 2.06 -7.91
N ILE A 259 -3.93 1.15 -8.62
CA ILE A 259 -4.91 0.22 -8.04
C ILE A 259 -4.20 -0.73 -7.08
N TRP A 260 -3.09 -1.34 -7.50
CA TRP A 260 -2.29 -2.23 -6.67
C TRP A 260 -1.79 -1.57 -5.38
N GLN A 261 -1.26 -0.34 -5.46
CA GLN A 261 -0.85 0.42 -4.28
C GLN A 261 -2.00 0.64 -3.30
N LYS A 262 -3.22 0.90 -3.81
CA LYS A 262 -4.41 1.02 -2.97
C LYS A 262 -4.81 -0.30 -2.33
N MET A 263 -4.80 -1.40 -3.08
CA MET A 263 -5.05 -2.74 -2.54
C MET A 263 -4.08 -3.05 -1.39
N LYS A 264 -2.78 -2.75 -1.55
CA LYS A 264 -1.77 -2.89 -0.48
C LYS A 264 -2.06 -2.00 0.73
N LYS A 265 -2.32 -0.71 0.49
CA LYS A 265 -2.57 0.27 1.55
C LYS A 265 -3.83 -0.02 2.35
N GLN A 266 -4.90 -0.43 1.68
CA GLN A 266 -6.20 -0.74 2.29
C GLN A 266 -6.31 -2.20 2.74
N LYS A 267 -5.33 -3.06 2.40
CA LYS A 267 -5.32 -4.51 2.69
C LYS A 267 -6.60 -5.20 2.20
N CYS A 268 -7.07 -4.85 1.01
CA CYS A 268 -8.28 -5.40 0.40
C CYS A 268 -7.99 -5.98 -0.99
N GLY A 269 -8.87 -6.85 -1.48
CA GLY A 269 -8.86 -7.32 -2.85
C GLY A 269 -9.34 -6.25 -3.85
N PHE A 270 -9.30 -6.57 -5.15
CA PHE A 270 -9.73 -5.66 -6.22
C PHE A 270 -11.16 -5.14 -6.04
N SER A 271 -12.10 -5.99 -5.64
CA SER A 271 -13.49 -5.64 -5.36
C SER A 271 -13.71 -4.65 -4.21
N GLY A 272 -12.69 -4.48 -3.35
CA GLY A 272 -12.71 -3.50 -2.26
C GLY A 272 -12.29 -2.09 -2.68
N ILE A 273 -11.87 -1.89 -3.92
CA ILE A 273 -11.45 -0.57 -4.43
C ILE A 273 -12.64 0.10 -5.14
N TYR A 274 -13.19 1.13 -4.52
CA TYR A 274 -14.39 1.83 -5.06
C TYR A 274 -14.06 2.94 -6.06
N ASP A 275 -12.85 3.53 -6.05
CA ASP A 275 -12.45 4.63 -6.90
C ASP A 275 -11.54 4.19 -8.07
N LEU A 276 -12.00 3.23 -8.86
CA LEU A 276 -11.27 2.68 -10.01
C LEU A 276 -11.14 3.66 -11.19
N PHE A 277 -11.98 4.68 -11.23
CA PHE A 277 -11.99 5.68 -12.29
C PHE A 277 -12.20 7.08 -11.72
N ALA A 278 -11.87 8.07 -12.52
CA ALA A 278 -12.11 9.48 -12.27
C ALA A 278 -12.79 10.11 -13.49
N ILE A 279 -13.57 11.15 -13.27
CA ILE A 279 -14.15 11.97 -14.32
C ILE A 279 -13.30 13.23 -14.43
N ARG A 280 -12.96 13.61 -15.65
CA ARG A 280 -12.23 14.84 -15.94
C ARG A 280 -13.13 15.77 -16.74
N ILE A 281 -13.33 16.98 -16.23
CA ILE A 281 -14.04 18.05 -16.91
C ILE A 281 -13.01 19.07 -17.37
N ILE A 282 -12.91 19.25 -18.67
CA ILE A 282 -11.96 20.17 -19.32
C ILE A 282 -12.77 21.30 -19.88
N ILE A 283 -12.55 22.52 -19.40
CA ILE A 283 -13.32 23.71 -19.75
C ILE A 283 -12.52 24.51 -20.79
N ASP A 284 -13.18 24.84 -21.90
CA ASP A 284 -12.68 25.80 -22.88
C ASP A 284 -12.97 27.22 -22.38
N SER A 285 -11.96 27.88 -21.83
CA SER A 285 -12.09 29.16 -21.13
C SER A 285 -10.98 30.12 -21.50
N PRO A 286 -11.29 31.41 -21.67
CA PRO A 286 -10.26 32.45 -21.74
C PRO A 286 -9.44 32.51 -20.44
N GLU A 287 -8.13 32.78 -20.53
CA GLU A 287 -7.19 32.76 -19.40
C GLU A 287 -7.66 33.58 -18.19
N GLN A 288 -8.27 34.74 -18.43
CA GLN A 288 -8.80 35.61 -17.38
C GLN A 288 -9.98 35.02 -16.60
N GLN A 289 -10.70 34.06 -17.17
CA GLN A 289 -11.90 33.46 -16.60
C GLN A 289 -11.69 32.02 -16.10
N GLU A 290 -10.51 31.44 -16.34
CA GLU A 290 -10.22 30.03 -16.07
C GLU A 290 -10.60 29.59 -14.66
N LYS A 291 -10.11 30.34 -13.64
CA LYS A 291 -10.40 30.00 -12.23
C LYS A 291 -11.88 30.11 -11.91
N MET A 292 -12.52 31.18 -12.36
CA MET A 292 -13.94 31.45 -12.13
C MET A 292 -14.81 30.31 -12.70
N GLN A 293 -14.56 29.90 -13.95
CA GLN A 293 -15.34 28.87 -14.59
C GLN A 293 -15.10 27.46 -13.98
N CYS A 294 -13.88 27.18 -13.51
CA CYS A 294 -13.61 25.96 -12.76
C CYS A 294 -14.38 25.90 -11.43
N TRP A 295 -14.45 27.01 -10.70
CA TRP A 295 -15.25 27.10 -9.47
C TRP A 295 -16.77 27.08 -9.75
N GLN A 296 -17.24 27.63 -10.87
CA GLN A 296 -18.62 27.51 -11.30
C GLN A 296 -19.00 26.06 -11.56
N ALA A 297 -18.16 25.31 -12.29
CA ALA A 297 -18.37 23.87 -12.50
C ALA A 297 -18.36 23.09 -11.19
N TYR A 298 -17.46 23.43 -10.25
CA TYR A 298 -17.45 22.85 -8.90
C TYR A 298 -18.77 23.04 -8.19
N SER A 299 -19.31 24.28 -8.17
CA SER A 299 -20.60 24.60 -7.53
C SER A 299 -21.74 23.77 -8.13
N ILE A 300 -21.84 23.71 -9.46
CA ILE A 300 -22.86 22.92 -10.16
C ILE A 300 -22.84 21.45 -9.75
N ILE A 301 -21.64 20.87 -9.67
CA ILE A 301 -21.49 19.45 -9.32
C ILE A 301 -21.83 19.18 -7.87
N THR A 302 -21.44 20.07 -6.97
CA THR A 302 -21.71 19.91 -5.52
C THR A 302 -23.15 20.21 -5.13
N ASP A 303 -23.88 20.95 -5.96
CA ASP A 303 -25.34 21.10 -5.83
C ASP A 303 -26.10 19.82 -6.21
N MET A 304 -25.51 19.02 -7.12
CA MET A 304 -26.13 17.77 -7.58
C MET A 304 -25.75 16.57 -6.72
N TYR A 305 -24.52 16.51 -6.27
CA TYR A 305 -23.93 15.36 -5.58
C TYR A 305 -23.22 15.78 -4.30
N GLN A 306 -23.45 15.06 -3.22
CA GLN A 306 -22.84 15.36 -1.92
C GLN A 306 -21.32 15.23 -1.98
N PRO A 307 -20.54 16.32 -1.73
CA PRO A 307 -19.09 16.26 -1.74
C PRO A 307 -18.53 15.68 -0.45
N ASN A 308 -17.32 15.10 -0.53
CA ASN A 308 -16.51 14.76 0.64
C ASN A 308 -15.50 15.89 0.92
N PRO A 309 -15.71 16.74 1.93
CA PRO A 309 -14.85 17.90 2.19
C PRO A 309 -13.39 17.54 2.50
N LYS A 310 -13.15 16.35 3.10
CA LYS A 310 -11.79 15.89 3.43
C LYS A 310 -10.97 15.50 2.20
N ARG A 311 -11.62 15.32 1.05
CA ARG A 311 -10.98 14.93 -0.21
C ARG A 311 -10.94 16.04 -1.26
N LEU A 312 -11.36 17.26 -0.91
CA LEU A 312 -11.15 18.43 -1.75
C LEU A 312 -9.65 18.74 -1.85
N ARG A 313 -9.15 18.94 -3.08
CA ARG A 313 -7.78 19.39 -3.37
C ARG A 313 -7.86 20.59 -4.32
N ASP A 314 -7.50 21.74 -3.81
CA ASP A 314 -7.47 23.00 -4.54
C ASP A 314 -6.03 23.32 -4.99
N TRP A 315 -5.72 22.91 -6.22
CA TRP A 315 -4.48 23.28 -6.88
C TRP A 315 -4.69 24.39 -7.92
N LEU A 316 -5.86 25.04 -7.93
CA LEU A 316 -6.10 26.26 -8.70
C LEU A 316 -5.63 27.49 -7.93
N SER A 317 -5.94 27.56 -6.64
CA SER A 317 -5.53 28.66 -5.78
C SER A 317 -4.04 28.62 -5.47
N VAL A 318 -3.51 27.40 -5.22
CA VAL A 318 -2.09 27.16 -4.93
C VAL A 318 -1.60 26.03 -5.86
N PRO A 319 -1.05 26.36 -7.06
CA PRO A 319 -0.50 25.39 -7.98
C PRO A 319 0.64 24.58 -7.36
N LYS A 320 0.86 23.37 -7.83
CA LYS A 320 2.04 22.57 -7.45
C LYS A 320 3.32 23.19 -7.99
N SER A 321 4.46 22.84 -7.39
CA SER A 321 5.81 23.31 -7.82
C SER A 321 6.14 23.03 -9.28
N ASN A 322 5.51 22.00 -9.87
CA ASN A 322 5.66 21.66 -11.28
C ASN A 322 4.61 22.31 -12.19
N GLY A 323 3.90 23.35 -11.73
CA GLY A 323 2.92 24.08 -12.50
C GLY A 323 1.56 23.36 -12.69
N TYR A 324 1.32 22.24 -11.99
CA TYR A 324 0.04 21.55 -12.09
C TYR A 324 -1.09 22.32 -11.42
N GLU A 325 -2.16 22.61 -12.17
CA GLU A 325 -3.37 23.31 -11.74
C GLU A 325 -4.60 22.42 -11.97
N SER A 326 -5.46 22.24 -10.96
CA SER A 326 -6.74 21.51 -11.07
C SER A 326 -7.53 21.58 -9.76
N LEU A 327 -8.86 21.51 -9.81
CA LEU A 327 -9.70 21.18 -8.66
C LEU A 327 -10.00 19.69 -8.66
N HIS A 328 -9.74 19.01 -7.55
CA HIS A 328 -10.15 17.62 -7.36
C HIS A 328 -11.18 17.55 -6.24
N ILE A 329 -12.33 16.98 -6.56
CA ILE A 329 -13.40 16.70 -5.60
C ILE A 329 -13.76 15.22 -5.65
N THR A 330 -14.26 14.71 -4.55
CA THR A 330 -14.84 13.38 -4.49
C THR A 330 -16.28 13.54 -4.08
N VAL A 331 -17.21 13.08 -4.91
CA VAL A 331 -18.66 13.21 -4.67
C VAL A 331 -19.33 11.84 -4.58
N LEU A 332 -20.45 11.77 -3.88
CA LEU A 332 -21.27 10.57 -3.78
C LEU A 332 -22.20 10.51 -5.00
N GLY A 333 -21.86 9.67 -5.97
CA GLY A 333 -22.62 9.48 -7.20
C GLY A 333 -23.77 8.47 -7.06
N PRO A 334 -24.39 8.08 -8.17
CA PRO A 334 -25.42 7.02 -8.20
C PRO A 334 -24.93 5.74 -7.51
N GLU A 335 -25.86 4.92 -7.03
CA GLU A 335 -25.57 3.65 -6.34
C GLU A 335 -24.68 3.82 -5.09
N ASN A 336 -24.62 5.02 -4.48
CA ASN A 336 -23.80 5.35 -3.34
C ASN A 336 -22.29 5.07 -3.53
N LYS A 337 -21.80 5.26 -4.76
CA LYS A 337 -20.38 5.10 -5.10
C LYS A 337 -19.68 6.45 -5.10
N TRP A 338 -18.49 6.50 -4.46
CA TRP A 338 -17.65 7.69 -4.49
C TRP A 338 -16.96 7.84 -5.84
N VAL A 339 -17.13 9.00 -6.49
CA VAL A 339 -16.52 9.35 -7.77
C VAL A 339 -15.59 10.55 -7.58
N GLU A 340 -14.35 10.41 -8.06
CA GLU A 340 -13.42 11.53 -8.14
C GLU A 340 -13.68 12.32 -9.41
N VAL A 341 -13.87 13.63 -9.27
CA VAL A 341 -14.04 14.57 -10.39
C VAL A 341 -12.89 15.57 -10.38
N GLN A 342 -12.21 15.69 -11.51
CA GLN A 342 -11.11 16.61 -11.76
C GLN A 342 -11.59 17.71 -12.69
N ILE A 343 -11.49 18.98 -12.27
CA ILE A 343 -11.95 20.13 -13.04
C ILE A 343 -10.74 20.99 -13.36
N ARG A 344 -10.57 21.30 -14.64
CA ARG A 344 -9.47 22.15 -15.14
C ARG A 344 -9.78 22.70 -16.52
N THR A 345 -9.04 23.67 -17.02
CA THR A 345 -9.19 24.21 -18.36
C THR A 345 -8.31 23.46 -19.36
N GLU A 346 -8.48 23.75 -20.66
CA GLU A 346 -7.67 23.13 -21.72
C GLU A 346 -6.17 23.40 -21.52
N ARG A 347 -5.79 24.65 -21.18
CA ARG A 347 -4.40 25.00 -20.86
C ARG A 347 -3.86 24.17 -19.69
N MET A 348 -4.64 24.08 -18.62
CA MET A 348 -4.27 23.29 -17.44
C MET A 348 -4.21 21.77 -17.74
N ASP A 349 -5.06 21.28 -18.65
CA ASP A 349 -5.03 19.89 -19.11
C ASP A 349 -3.77 19.60 -19.92
N GLU A 350 -3.38 20.52 -20.79
CA GLU A 350 -2.15 20.40 -21.56
C GLU A 350 -0.90 20.40 -20.69
N ILE A 351 -0.83 21.28 -19.67
CA ILE A 351 0.24 21.27 -18.69
C ILE A 351 0.26 19.97 -17.90
N ALA A 352 -0.92 19.44 -17.52
CA ALA A 352 -1.03 18.19 -16.78
C ALA A 352 -0.68 16.94 -17.60
N GLU A 353 -0.86 16.96 -18.91
CA GLU A 353 -0.52 15.82 -19.81
C GLU A 353 0.92 15.85 -20.30
N HIS A 354 1.47 17.06 -20.59
CA HIS A 354 2.79 17.25 -21.18
C HIS A 354 3.83 17.84 -20.22
N GLY A 355 3.43 18.17 -18.99
CA GLY A 355 4.34 18.68 -17.96
C GLY A 355 4.98 20.02 -18.31
N LEU A 356 6.23 20.18 -17.93
CA LEU A 356 6.99 21.42 -18.11
C LEU A 356 7.16 21.87 -19.58
N ALA A 357 7.20 20.95 -20.52
CA ALA A 357 7.35 21.30 -21.91
C ALA A 357 6.13 22.09 -22.43
N ALA A 358 4.93 21.81 -21.93
CA ALA A 358 3.74 22.61 -22.19
C ALA A 358 3.85 24.00 -21.54
N HIS A 359 4.36 24.06 -20.30
CA HIS A 359 4.56 25.34 -19.59
C HIS A 359 5.53 26.27 -20.34
N TRP A 360 6.58 25.73 -20.95
CA TRP A 360 7.51 26.52 -21.77
C TRP A 360 6.88 27.04 -23.06
N ARG A 361 5.90 26.36 -23.65
CA ARG A 361 5.16 26.86 -24.81
C ARG A 361 4.35 28.12 -24.48
N TYR A 362 3.75 28.17 -23.28
CA TYR A 362 2.86 29.27 -22.88
C TYR A 362 3.60 30.48 -22.29
N LYS A 363 4.65 30.25 -21.49
CA LYS A 363 5.35 31.33 -20.75
C LYS A 363 6.75 31.67 -21.22
N GLY A 364 7.29 30.91 -22.21
CA GLY A 364 8.67 31.07 -22.67
C GLY A 364 9.71 30.51 -21.70
N VAL A 365 10.98 30.44 -22.14
CA VAL A 365 12.10 29.80 -21.42
C VAL A 365 12.54 30.55 -20.14
N LYS A 366 12.00 31.74 -19.85
CA LYS A 366 12.45 32.63 -18.76
C LYS A 366 11.46 32.79 -17.60
N SER A 367 10.52 31.86 -17.36
CA SER A 367 9.67 31.97 -16.18
C SER A 367 10.29 31.20 -15.01
N GLU A 368 10.49 31.87 -13.89
CA GLU A 368 10.84 31.30 -12.57
C GLU A 368 9.80 30.24 -12.17
N SER A 369 10.01 29.00 -12.58
CA SER A 369 9.23 27.87 -12.08
C SER A 369 9.92 27.29 -10.85
N GLY A 370 9.18 26.69 -9.93
CA GLY A 370 9.76 26.00 -8.77
C GLY A 370 10.77 24.90 -9.12
N ILE A 371 10.87 24.55 -10.40
CA ILE A 371 11.86 23.61 -10.93
C ILE A 371 13.17 24.32 -11.29
N ASP A 372 13.13 25.56 -11.75
CA ASP A 372 14.34 26.37 -11.95
C ASP A 372 14.99 26.67 -10.60
N GLU A 373 14.19 26.89 -9.55
CA GLU A 373 14.66 27.00 -8.17
C GLU A 373 15.29 25.67 -7.70
N TRP A 374 14.63 24.53 -7.95
CA TRP A 374 15.15 23.21 -7.62
C TRP A 374 16.47 22.91 -8.36
N LEU A 375 16.54 23.18 -9.66
CA LEU A 375 17.80 23.06 -10.43
C LEU A 375 18.86 24.05 -9.95
N GLY A 376 18.45 25.27 -9.57
CA GLY A 376 19.33 26.26 -8.96
C GLY A 376 19.93 25.75 -7.65
N ASN A 377 19.12 25.15 -6.80
CA ASN A 377 19.57 24.54 -5.54
C ASN A 377 20.55 23.37 -5.78
N ILE A 378 20.28 22.54 -6.80
CA ILE A 378 21.21 21.48 -7.22
C ILE A 378 22.54 22.08 -7.68
N ARG A 379 22.51 23.13 -8.53
CA ARG A 379 23.74 23.79 -9.00
C ARG A 379 24.55 24.38 -7.84
N ALA A 380 23.88 25.13 -6.95
CA ALA A 380 24.52 25.73 -5.78
C ALA A 380 25.15 24.69 -4.85
N ALA A 381 24.45 23.57 -4.65
CA ALA A 381 24.95 22.48 -3.81
C ALA A 381 26.14 21.73 -4.48
N LEU A 382 26.13 21.60 -5.82
CA LEU A 382 27.28 21.07 -6.59
C LEU A 382 28.53 21.94 -6.48
N GLU A 383 28.37 23.27 -6.39
CA GLU A 383 29.47 24.21 -6.25
C GLU A 383 30.17 24.15 -4.87
N HIS A 384 29.44 23.73 -3.83
CA HIS A 384 29.97 23.69 -2.45
C HIS A 384 30.65 22.38 -2.05
N ASN A 385 30.90 21.45 -2.96
CA ASN A 385 31.63 20.19 -2.76
C ASN A 385 31.09 19.26 -1.63
N ASP A 386 29.84 19.38 -1.23
CA ASP A 386 29.26 18.54 -0.18
C ASP A 386 28.36 17.45 -0.82
N ASP A 387 29.02 16.43 -1.36
CA ASP A 387 28.40 15.34 -2.13
C ASP A 387 27.27 14.61 -1.39
N LEU A 388 27.43 14.51 -0.09
CA LEU A 388 26.46 13.83 0.77
C LEU A 388 25.17 14.65 0.96
N GLN A 389 25.31 15.96 1.16
CA GLN A 389 24.16 16.87 1.31
C GLN A 389 23.37 16.98 0.00
N LEU A 390 24.04 17.00 -1.13
CA LEU A 390 23.45 17.01 -2.45
C LEU A 390 22.59 15.79 -2.74
N MET A 391 23.14 14.62 -2.45
CA MET A 391 22.43 13.36 -2.64
C MET A 391 21.19 13.25 -1.74
N VAL A 392 21.30 13.73 -0.50
CA VAL A 392 20.20 13.78 0.47
C VAL A 392 19.12 14.76 0.01
N GLN A 393 19.50 15.98 -0.38
CA GLN A 393 18.56 17.02 -0.82
C GLN A 393 17.78 16.58 -2.07
N PHE A 394 18.47 16.05 -3.07
CA PHE A 394 17.83 15.59 -4.31
C PHE A 394 16.87 14.42 -4.06
N LYS A 395 17.27 13.45 -3.22
CA LYS A 395 16.40 12.32 -2.86
C LYS A 395 15.22 12.75 -2.00
N LEU A 396 15.39 13.69 -1.08
CA LEU A 396 14.30 14.29 -0.31
C LEU A 396 13.26 14.94 -1.22
N ASP A 397 13.71 15.70 -2.20
CA ASP A 397 12.86 16.43 -3.12
C ASP A 397 12.12 15.51 -4.12
N LEU A 398 12.71 14.36 -4.44
CA LEU A 398 12.08 13.35 -5.30
C LEU A 398 11.00 12.53 -4.59
N TYR A 399 11.18 12.28 -3.29
CA TYR A 399 10.38 11.33 -2.51
C TYR A 399 9.74 11.99 -1.29
N GLU A 400 8.96 13.04 -1.48
CA GLU A 400 8.35 13.85 -0.42
C GLU A 400 7.59 13.04 0.66
N ASP A 401 7.06 11.86 0.32
CA ASP A 401 6.26 11.02 1.23
C ASP A 401 6.96 9.76 1.74
N GLU A 402 8.16 9.44 1.27
CA GLU A 402 8.90 8.23 1.61
C GLU A 402 10.39 8.50 1.78
N VAL A 403 11.04 7.68 2.62
CA VAL A 403 12.47 7.74 2.89
C VAL A 403 13.12 6.47 2.38
N TYR A 404 14.19 6.61 1.63
CA TYR A 404 14.97 5.51 1.07
C TYR A 404 16.35 5.47 1.73
N VAL A 405 16.65 4.39 2.43
CA VAL A 405 17.91 4.20 3.16
C VAL A 405 18.64 2.97 2.65
N PHE A 406 19.96 2.96 2.77
CA PHE A 406 20.81 1.87 2.31
C PHE A 406 21.38 1.09 3.49
N SER A 407 21.49 -0.24 3.36
CA SER A 407 22.32 -1.04 4.24
C SER A 407 23.81 -0.79 3.92
N PRO A 408 24.74 -1.19 4.79
CA PRO A 408 26.19 -1.14 4.49
C PRO A 408 26.60 -1.97 3.27
N LYS A 409 25.76 -2.94 2.87
CA LYS A 409 25.95 -3.78 1.68
C LYS A 409 25.40 -3.17 0.40
N GLY A 410 24.76 -1.98 0.49
CA GLY A 410 24.12 -1.33 -0.66
C GLY A 410 22.66 -1.71 -0.89
N ASP A 411 22.03 -2.56 -0.05
CA ASP A 411 20.63 -2.91 -0.21
C ASP A 411 19.73 -1.69 0.08
N LEU A 412 18.77 -1.43 -0.79
CA LEU A 412 17.84 -0.32 -0.68
C LEU A 412 16.60 -0.70 0.14
N TYR A 413 16.28 0.10 1.16
CA TYR A 413 15.09 -0.04 1.99
C TYR A 413 14.21 1.20 1.92
N LYS A 414 12.90 0.96 1.77
CA LYS A 414 11.87 1.98 1.68
C LYS A 414 11.12 2.09 3.01
N LEU A 415 11.06 3.29 3.58
CA LEU A 415 10.41 3.59 4.85
C LEU A 415 9.44 4.78 4.70
N ALA A 416 8.54 4.97 5.67
CA ALA A 416 7.69 6.16 5.71
C ALA A 416 8.51 7.40 6.11
N LYS A 417 8.19 8.56 5.58
CA LYS A 417 8.80 9.86 5.96
C LYS A 417 8.70 10.08 7.48
N GLY A 418 9.81 10.44 8.08
CA GLY A 418 9.94 10.60 9.53
C GLY A 418 10.17 9.28 10.27
N ALA A 419 10.43 8.17 9.56
CA ALA A 419 10.88 6.93 10.18
C ALA A 419 12.22 7.14 10.89
N THR A 420 12.40 6.44 12.01
CA THR A 420 13.60 6.53 12.84
C THR A 420 14.54 5.35 12.61
N VAL A 421 15.75 5.43 13.13
CA VAL A 421 16.69 4.30 13.19
C VAL A 421 16.03 3.03 13.75
N LEU A 422 15.20 3.19 14.78
CA LEU A 422 14.47 2.06 15.37
C LEU A 422 13.43 1.46 14.41
N ASP A 423 12.73 2.29 13.63
CA ASP A 423 11.82 1.82 12.57
C ASP A 423 12.56 0.97 11.53
N PHE A 424 13.74 1.40 11.11
CA PHE A 424 14.57 0.68 10.17
C PHE A 424 15.06 -0.67 10.74
N ALA A 425 15.52 -0.69 11.99
CA ALA A 425 15.94 -1.91 12.66
C ALA A 425 14.82 -2.98 12.68
N PHE A 426 13.57 -2.57 12.98
CA PHE A 426 12.40 -3.46 12.92
C PHE A 426 11.95 -3.76 11.49
N HIS A 427 12.30 -2.93 10.53
CA HIS A 427 12.03 -3.18 9.12
C HIS A 427 12.90 -4.31 8.58
N ILE A 428 14.19 -4.34 8.93
CA ILE A 428 15.13 -5.40 8.54
C ILE A 428 14.67 -6.73 9.18
N HIS A 429 14.68 -6.81 10.51
CA HIS A 429 14.29 -8.02 11.23
C HIS A 429 13.86 -7.71 12.67
N SER A 430 12.83 -8.41 13.17
CA SER A 430 12.31 -8.20 14.52
C SER A 430 13.37 -8.42 15.60
N GLY A 431 14.25 -9.43 15.45
CA GLY A 431 15.33 -9.72 16.38
C GLY A 431 16.40 -8.62 16.42
N ILE A 432 16.70 -7.98 15.28
CA ILE A 432 17.61 -6.82 15.19
C ILE A 432 16.93 -5.63 15.87
N GLY A 433 15.67 -5.38 15.56
CA GLY A 433 14.89 -4.31 16.17
C GLY A 433 14.83 -4.40 17.70
N CYS A 434 14.56 -5.60 18.25
CA CYS A 434 14.52 -5.81 19.70
C CYS A 434 15.85 -5.57 20.41
N LYS A 435 16.98 -5.76 19.73
CA LYS A 435 18.34 -5.61 20.26
C LYS A 435 18.98 -4.28 19.89
N CYS A 436 18.30 -3.39 19.18
CA CYS A 436 18.82 -2.14 18.69
C CYS A 436 19.15 -1.17 19.82
N VAL A 437 20.38 -0.65 19.85
CA VAL A 437 20.84 0.37 20.80
C VAL A 437 21.18 1.69 20.11
N GLY A 438 21.40 1.69 18.79
CA GLY A 438 21.74 2.84 17.98
C GLY A 438 22.03 2.42 16.55
N ALA A 439 22.59 3.33 15.78
CA ALA A 439 23.10 3.06 14.44
C ALA A 439 24.31 3.94 14.12
N LYS A 440 25.00 3.59 13.04
CA LYS A 440 25.87 4.53 12.32
C LYS A 440 25.15 4.98 11.08
N ILE A 441 24.99 6.28 10.92
CA ILE A 441 24.47 6.90 9.69
C ILE A 441 25.65 7.60 9.03
N ASN A 442 26.01 7.18 7.82
CA ASN A 442 27.12 7.73 7.07
C ASN A 442 28.39 7.83 7.97
N ASP A 443 28.73 6.72 8.64
CA ASP A 443 29.84 6.56 9.60
C ASP A 443 29.75 7.36 10.91
N ARG A 444 28.64 8.07 11.18
CA ARG A 444 28.41 8.80 12.44
C ARG A 444 27.50 7.99 13.38
N ASN A 445 27.92 7.80 14.62
CA ASN A 445 27.08 7.15 15.64
C ASN A 445 25.89 8.02 16.00
N VAL A 446 24.70 7.44 15.93
CA VAL A 446 23.42 8.11 16.21
C VAL A 446 22.52 7.29 17.14
N SER A 447 21.58 7.97 17.74
CA SER A 447 20.60 7.38 18.67
C SER A 447 19.47 6.66 17.90
N ILE A 448 18.79 5.73 18.58
CA ILE A 448 17.58 5.05 18.04
C ILE A 448 16.46 6.01 17.66
N LYS A 449 16.47 7.25 18.18
CA LYS A 449 15.44 8.29 17.93
C LYS A 449 15.71 9.09 16.68
N GLU A 450 16.92 8.97 16.11
CA GLU A 450 17.32 9.75 14.95
C GLU A 450 16.38 9.47 13.78
N VAL A 451 15.93 10.56 13.14
CA VAL A 451 15.06 10.48 11.97
C VAL A 451 15.90 10.23 10.74
N LEU A 452 15.51 9.24 9.95
CA LEU A 452 16.21 8.85 8.74
C LEU A 452 15.84 9.76 7.56
N HIS A 453 16.82 10.03 6.73
CA HIS A 453 16.68 10.81 5.50
C HIS A 453 17.00 9.94 4.29
N SER A 454 16.41 10.31 3.14
CA SER A 454 16.71 9.57 1.91
C SER A 454 18.17 9.74 1.53
N GLY A 455 18.83 8.61 1.27
CA GLY A 455 20.25 8.55 0.96
C GLY A 455 21.14 8.14 2.11
N ASP A 456 20.60 8.04 3.32
CA ASP A 456 21.39 7.58 4.46
C ASP A 456 21.84 6.13 4.30
N GLN A 457 23.12 5.88 4.52
CA GLN A 457 23.65 4.53 4.70
C GLN A 457 23.60 4.22 6.21
N VAL A 458 22.84 3.20 6.58
CA VAL A 458 22.50 2.93 7.98
C VAL A 458 22.98 1.55 8.41
N GLU A 459 23.90 1.51 9.36
CA GLU A 459 24.39 0.30 10.02
C GLU A 459 23.78 0.22 11.43
N ILE A 460 22.96 -0.79 11.71
CA ILE A 460 22.29 -0.96 13.01
C ILE A 460 23.27 -1.56 14.02
N ILE A 461 23.39 -0.89 15.17
CA ILE A 461 24.17 -1.37 16.31
C ILE A 461 23.25 -2.11 17.26
N THR A 462 23.60 -3.37 17.59
CA THR A 462 22.80 -4.23 18.46
C THR A 462 23.55 -4.66 19.69
N GLN A 463 22.85 -4.89 20.81
CA GLN A 463 23.38 -5.42 22.05
C GLN A 463 22.49 -6.55 22.56
N ASN A 464 23.07 -7.69 22.96
CA ASN A 464 22.32 -8.88 23.35
C ASN A 464 21.40 -8.68 24.56
N ASN A 465 21.78 -7.80 25.47
CA ASN A 465 21.04 -7.52 26.71
C ASN A 465 19.93 -6.47 26.52
N GLN A 466 19.83 -5.85 25.34
CA GLN A 466 18.80 -4.85 25.04
C GLN A 466 17.44 -5.53 24.88
N LYS A 467 16.40 -4.91 25.45
CA LYS A 467 15.01 -5.35 25.33
C LYS A 467 14.13 -4.14 25.01
N PRO A 468 13.04 -4.33 24.24
CA PRO A 468 12.07 -3.29 23.96
C PRO A 468 11.41 -2.77 25.24
N ASN A 469 11.20 -1.45 25.30
CA ASN A 469 10.46 -0.80 26.37
C ASN A 469 9.23 -0.03 25.84
N ARG A 470 8.32 0.39 26.72
CA ARG A 470 7.10 1.12 26.32
C ARG A 470 7.39 2.47 25.66
N ASP A 471 8.49 3.14 25.98
CA ASP A 471 8.84 4.43 25.41
C ASP A 471 9.23 4.32 23.93
N TRP A 472 9.66 3.14 23.47
CA TRP A 472 9.92 2.89 22.06
C TRP A 472 8.72 3.10 21.18
N LEU A 473 7.49 2.89 21.69
CA LEU A 473 6.24 3.15 20.97
C LEU A 473 6.03 4.64 20.65
N LYS A 474 6.65 5.54 21.42
CA LYS A 474 6.61 7.00 21.19
C LYS A 474 7.64 7.43 20.14
N ILE A 475 8.72 6.65 19.99
CA ILE A 475 9.83 6.93 19.07
C ILE A 475 9.47 6.53 17.64
N VAL A 476 8.94 5.31 17.45
CA VAL A 476 8.69 4.75 16.13
C VAL A 476 7.47 5.36 15.45
N LYS A 477 7.58 5.55 14.13
CA LYS A 477 6.51 6.07 13.28
C LYS A 477 5.74 4.96 12.56
N THR A 478 6.43 3.90 12.12
CA THR A 478 5.85 2.86 11.29
C THR A 478 4.90 1.95 12.08
N SER A 479 3.78 1.56 11.46
CA SER A 479 2.82 0.61 12.05
C SER A 479 3.44 -0.77 12.29
N ARG A 480 4.38 -1.18 11.42
CA ARG A 480 5.11 -2.44 11.53
C ARG A 480 5.97 -2.48 12.80
N ALA A 481 6.78 -1.44 13.06
CA ALA A 481 7.60 -1.35 14.26
C ALA A 481 6.72 -1.32 15.52
N LYS A 482 5.65 -0.51 15.53
CA LYS A 482 4.71 -0.45 16.66
C LYS A 482 4.10 -1.81 16.99
N SER A 483 3.67 -2.57 15.98
CA SER A 483 3.08 -3.91 16.18
C SER A 483 4.10 -4.90 16.74
N LYS A 484 5.34 -4.90 16.21
CA LYS A 484 6.41 -5.80 16.65
C LYS A 484 6.88 -5.47 18.07
N ILE A 485 6.98 -4.18 18.42
CA ILE A 485 7.30 -3.75 19.80
C ILE A 485 6.21 -4.19 20.78
N ARG A 486 4.91 -4.00 20.42
CA ARG A 486 3.81 -4.45 21.28
C ARG A 486 3.82 -5.97 21.50
N LEU A 487 4.11 -6.73 20.45
CA LEU A 487 4.23 -8.19 20.54
C LEU A 487 5.37 -8.58 21.49
N ALA A 488 6.57 -8.03 21.31
CA ALA A 488 7.74 -8.30 22.13
C ALA A 488 7.52 -7.89 23.61
N LEU A 489 6.85 -6.77 23.86
CA LEU A 489 6.46 -6.36 25.23
C LEU A 489 5.47 -7.36 25.86
N LYS A 490 4.48 -7.84 25.09
CA LYS A 490 3.51 -8.84 25.57
C LYS A 490 4.18 -10.17 25.90
N GLU A 491 5.09 -10.64 25.03
CA GLU A 491 5.87 -11.86 25.30
C GLU A 491 6.75 -11.74 26.55
N THR A 492 7.40 -10.58 26.73
CA THR A 492 8.20 -10.32 27.94
C THR A 492 7.32 -10.30 29.19
N GLN A 493 6.17 -9.65 29.14
CA GLN A 493 5.22 -9.63 30.26
C GLN A 493 4.67 -11.02 30.58
N ALA A 494 4.37 -11.84 29.58
CA ALA A 494 3.93 -13.21 29.78
C ALA A 494 4.99 -14.07 30.47
N LYS A 495 6.25 -13.99 30.04
CA LYS A 495 7.37 -14.70 30.68
C LYS A 495 7.60 -14.26 32.13
N THR A 496 7.53 -12.96 32.39
CA THR A 496 7.66 -12.39 33.73
C THR A 496 6.49 -12.81 34.63
N GLY A 497 5.27 -12.83 34.08
CA GLY A 497 4.08 -13.30 34.80
C GLY A 497 4.11 -14.79 35.14
N LEU A 498 4.60 -15.63 34.24
CA LEU A 498 4.78 -17.07 34.50
C LEU A 498 5.79 -17.32 35.62
N TYR A 499 6.93 -16.63 35.60
CA TYR A 499 7.93 -16.72 36.66
C TYR A 499 7.37 -16.31 38.03
N ALA A 500 6.63 -15.19 38.08
CA ALA A 500 5.99 -14.75 39.31
C ALA A 500 4.92 -15.75 39.84
N LYS A 501 4.17 -16.35 38.91
CA LYS A 501 3.20 -17.39 39.23
C LYS A 501 3.87 -18.63 39.82
N GLU A 502 4.95 -19.11 39.20
CA GLU A 502 5.75 -20.23 39.74
C GLU A 502 6.32 -19.94 41.12
N MET A 503 6.85 -18.72 41.33
CA MET A 503 7.34 -18.32 42.65
C MET A 503 6.24 -18.33 43.70
N LEU A 504 5.08 -17.81 43.39
CA LEU A 504 3.93 -17.78 44.28
C LEU A 504 3.42 -19.21 44.56
N GLU A 505 3.24 -20.06 43.56
CA GLU A 505 2.84 -21.46 43.68
C GLU A 505 3.83 -22.26 44.56
N ARG A 506 5.13 -22.07 44.40
CA ARG A 506 6.15 -22.64 45.27
C ARG A 506 5.95 -22.23 46.74
N ARG A 507 5.61 -20.96 46.98
CA ARG A 507 5.41 -20.43 48.33
C ARG A 507 4.17 -21.04 48.99
N PHE A 508 3.07 -21.16 48.24
CA PHE A 508 1.86 -21.84 48.70
C PHE A 508 2.12 -23.31 49.02
N LYS A 509 2.86 -24.01 48.13
CA LYS A 509 3.21 -25.43 48.34
C LYS A 509 4.09 -25.63 49.59
N ASN A 510 5.04 -24.72 49.85
CA ASN A 510 5.90 -24.78 51.01
C ASN A 510 5.11 -24.59 52.33
N ARG A 511 3.99 -23.85 52.28
CA ARG A 511 3.08 -23.67 53.43
C ARG A 511 1.94 -24.69 53.43
N LYS A 512 1.92 -25.70 52.55
CA LYS A 512 0.90 -26.75 52.40
C LYS A 512 -0.51 -26.16 52.19
N ILE A 513 -0.62 -25.11 51.41
CA ILE A 513 -1.88 -24.43 51.09
C ILE A 513 -2.24 -24.76 49.64
N ASP A 514 -3.47 -25.30 49.47
CA ASP A 514 -4.03 -25.48 48.11
C ASP A 514 -4.58 -24.16 47.59
N ILE A 515 -4.29 -23.87 46.32
CA ILE A 515 -4.70 -22.63 45.67
C ILE A 515 -6.08 -22.82 45.05
N ASP A 516 -7.05 -22.00 45.48
CA ASP A 516 -8.34 -21.86 44.85
C ASP A 516 -8.35 -20.63 43.94
N GLU A 517 -8.74 -20.82 42.68
CA GLU A 517 -8.74 -19.73 41.69
C GLU A 517 -9.78 -18.64 42.00
N SER A 518 -10.88 -18.99 42.66
CA SER A 518 -11.92 -18.03 43.06
C SER A 518 -11.40 -17.10 44.17
N VAL A 519 -10.79 -17.65 45.19
CA VAL A 519 -10.15 -16.92 46.30
C VAL A 519 -9.01 -16.04 45.78
N MET A 520 -8.21 -16.55 44.83
CA MET A 520 -7.14 -15.78 44.18
C MET A 520 -7.70 -14.58 43.38
N SER A 521 -8.81 -14.77 42.67
CA SER A 521 -9.46 -13.69 41.96
C SER A 521 -10.00 -12.60 42.89
N HIS A 522 -10.58 -13.00 44.06
CA HIS A 522 -11.03 -12.06 45.07
C HIS A 522 -9.87 -11.31 45.73
N LEU A 523 -8.76 -12.00 46.04
CA LEU A 523 -7.53 -11.39 46.54
C LEU A 523 -7.00 -10.30 45.60
N VAL A 524 -6.89 -10.61 44.31
CA VAL A 524 -6.38 -9.67 43.28
C VAL A 524 -7.24 -8.41 43.19
N LYS A 525 -8.57 -8.57 43.24
CA LYS A 525 -9.51 -7.43 43.28
C LYS A 525 -9.40 -6.62 44.57
N ARG A 526 -9.26 -7.30 45.73
CA ARG A 526 -9.12 -6.65 47.04
C ARG A 526 -7.82 -5.88 47.18
N LEU A 527 -6.75 -6.32 46.50
CA LEU A 527 -5.48 -5.63 46.40
C LEU A 527 -5.51 -4.47 45.35
N GLY A 528 -6.66 -4.23 44.70
CA GLY A 528 -6.86 -3.09 43.78
C GLY A 528 -6.39 -3.34 42.36
N PHE A 529 -6.07 -4.55 41.96
CA PHE A 529 -5.66 -4.89 40.60
C PHE A 529 -6.87 -5.24 39.71
N LYS A 530 -6.87 -4.70 38.50
CA LYS A 530 -7.93 -4.97 37.50
C LYS A 530 -7.71 -6.30 36.77
N GLU A 531 -6.45 -6.69 36.62
CA GLU A 531 -6.04 -7.89 35.86
C GLU A 531 -5.04 -8.71 36.67
N MET A 532 -5.14 -10.03 36.58
CA MET A 532 -4.20 -10.96 37.16
C MET A 532 -2.75 -10.78 36.67
N SER A 533 -2.60 -10.33 35.42
CA SER A 533 -1.31 -10.02 34.79
C SER A 533 -0.57 -8.89 35.49
N ASP A 534 -1.28 -7.84 35.93
CA ASP A 534 -0.70 -6.71 36.65
C ASP A 534 -0.28 -7.10 38.08
N PHE A 535 -1.05 -7.97 38.72
CA PHE A 535 -0.71 -8.53 40.01
C PHE A 535 0.57 -9.36 39.98
N PHE A 536 0.69 -10.30 39.02
CA PHE A 536 1.93 -11.08 38.87
C PHE A 536 3.13 -10.24 38.49
N LYS A 537 2.91 -9.15 37.76
CA LYS A 537 3.98 -8.20 37.45
C LYS A 537 4.52 -7.49 38.70
N GLN A 538 3.63 -7.08 39.60
CA GLN A 538 4.07 -6.43 40.86
C GLN A 538 4.83 -7.41 41.76
N ILE A 539 4.51 -8.69 41.72
CA ILE A 539 5.27 -9.73 42.39
C ILE A 539 6.63 -9.90 41.73
N ALA A 540 6.68 -9.94 40.40
CA ALA A 540 7.96 -10.07 39.66
C ALA A 540 8.88 -8.85 39.83
N ASP A 541 8.29 -7.65 39.97
CA ASP A 541 8.99 -6.40 40.23
C ASP A 541 9.39 -6.23 41.73
N GLU A 542 9.18 -7.29 42.59
CA GLU A 542 9.45 -7.32 44.03
C GLU A 542 8.75 -6.19 44.82
N LYS A 543 7.65 -5.65 44.27
CA LYS A 543 6.86 -4.60 44.93
C LYS A 543 5.81 -5.15 45.88
N LEU A 544 5.50 -6.43 45.79
CA LEU A 544 4.63 -7.18 46.69
C LEU A 544 5.44 -8.30 47.30
N ASP A 545 5.47 -8.32 48.65
CA ASP A 545 6.09 -9.44 49.41
C ASP A 545 5.25 -10.70 49.28
N LEU A 546 5.90 -11.80 48.87
CA LEU A 546 5.22 -13.10 48.70
C LEU A 546 4.60 -13.63 49.97
N ASN A 547 5.17 -13.34 51.16
CA ASN A 547 4.60 -13.77 52.42
C ASN A 547 3.33 -12.99 52.75
N GLU A 548 3.36 -11.66 52.54
CA GLU A 548 2.20 -10.79 52.74
C GLU A 548 1.03 -11.19 51.81
N VAL A 549 1.36 -11.55 50.56
CA VAL A 549 0.36 -12.05 49.59
C VAL A 549 -0.28 -13.36 50.06
N VAL A 550 0.52 -14.30 50.61
CA VAL A 550 0.00 -15.58 51.12
C VAL A 550 -0.83 -15.36 52.37
N ASP A 551 -0.40 -14.46 53.26
CA ASP A 551 -1.15 -14.17 54.51
C ASP A 551 -2.50 -13.50 54.19
N LYS A 552 -2.53 -12.53 53.23
CA LYS A 552 -3.77 -11.93 52.73
C LYS A 552 -4.65 -12.92 51.97
N TYR A 553 -4.09 -13.91 51.30
CA TYR A 553 -4.85 -14.99 50.69
C TYR A 553 -5.59 -15.81 51.73
N LEU A 554 -4.95 -16.16 52.84
CA LEU A 554 -5.59 -16.88 53.95
C LEU A 554 -6.73 -16.06 54.57
N GLU A 555 -6.54 -14.76 54.80
CA GLU A 555 -7.58 -13.86 55.27
C GLU A 555 -8.81 -13.83 54.35
N VAL A 556 -8.58 -13.77 53.03
CA VAL A 556 -9.68 -13.78 52.04
C VAL A 556 -10.39 -15.13 52.01
N ARG A 557 -9.62 -16.22 52.03
CA ARG A 557 -10.16 -17.58 52.09
C ARG A 557 -11.05 -17.81 53.34
N ASP A 558 -10.55 -17.40 54.51
CA ASP A 558 -11.27 -17.56 55.77
C ASP A 558 -12.50 -16.64 55.84
N TYR A 559 -12.45 -15.46 55.20
CA TYR A 559 -13.61 -14.58 55.05
C TYR A 559 -14.66 -15.19 54.10
N ASP A 560 -14.26 -15.74 52.96
CA ASP A 560 -15.16 -16.39 51.99
C ASP A 560 -15.78 -17.69 52.56
N MET A 561 -15.08 -18.41 53.41
CA MET A 561 -15.63 -19.59 54.13
C MET A 561 -16.63 -19.23 55.24
N ASN A 562 -16.48 -18.05 55.85
CA ASN A 562 -17.35 -17.58 56.93
C ASN A 562 -18.51 -16.69 56.47
N ALA A 563 -18.50 -16.25 55.21
CA ALA A 563 -19.61 -15.51 54.62
C ALA A 563 -20.72 -16.49 54.23
N ASN A 564 -21.79 -16.53 55.08
CA ASN A 564 -23.02 -17.28 54.79
C ASN A 564 -23.52 -16.98 53.37
N PRO A 565 -24.03 -17.97 52.63
CA PRO A 565 -24.61 -17.78 51.31
C PRO A 565 -25.94 -17.04 51.43
N THR A 566 -25.93 -15.73 51.43
CA THR A 566 -27.15 -14.93 51.33
C THR A 566 -27.30 -14.37 49.94
N GLN A 567 -28.33 -14.89 49.31
CA GLN A 567 -29.01 -14.54 48.07
C GLN A 567 -28.42 -15.08 46.75
N PRO A 568 -29.18 -15.96 46.10
CA PRO A 568 -28.86 -16.33 44.71
C PRO A 568 -28.98 -15.12 43.81
N ALA A 569 -28.01 -14.98 42.93
CA ALA A 569 -28.12 -14.06 41.83
C ALA A 569 -29.46 -14.31 41.11
N ARG A 570 -30.32 -13.29 41.00
CA ARG A 570 -31.59 -13.36 40.27
C ARG A 570 -31.31 -13.83 38.86
N SER A 571 -31.95 -14.92 38.46
CA SER A 571 -31.88 -15.48 37.13
C SER A 571 -32.47 -14.48 36.12
N ALA A 572 -31.98 -14.54 34.90
CA ALA A 572 -32.47 -13.72 33.77
C ALA A 572 -33.95 -13.97 33.42
N GLU A 573 -34.64 -14.87 34.16
CA GLU A 573 -36.05 -15.25 33.98
C GLU A 573 -37.06 -14.26 34.57
N GLU A 574 -36.65 -13.28 35.37
CA GLU A 574 -37.55 -12.27 35.95
C GLU A 574 -37.78 -11.04 35.03
N PHE A 575 -37.28 -11.02 33.85
CA PHE A 575 -37.67 -10.01 32.85
C PHE A 575 -38.78 -10.54 31.95
N ASN A 576 -40.02 -10.53 32.47
CA ASN A 576 -41.22 -10.73 31.66
C ASN A 576 -41.43 -9.54 30.73
N PHE A 577 -41.38 -9.82 29.46
CA PHE A 577 -41.91 -8.95 28.42
C PHE A 577 -43.16 -9.62 27.84
N ASP A 578 -44.35 -9.14 28.25
CA ASP A 578 -45.61 -9.56 27.68
C ASP A 578 -45.67 -9.28 26.19
N ASN A 579 -46.03 -10.32 25.46
CA ASN A 579 -46.34 -10.30 24.03
C ASN A 579 -47.83 -10.06 23.78
N PRO A 580 -48.22 -9.41 22.69
CA PRO A 580 -49.33 -9.89 21.90
C PRO A 580 -48.99 -10.06 20.41
N ASN A 581 -49.52 -11.19 19.90
CA ASN A 581 -49.85 -11.53 18.53
C ASN A 581 -48.80 -11.92 17.52
N GLU A 582 -48.73 -13.24 17.35
CA GLU A 582 -48.12 -13.93 16.20
C GLU A 582 -49.10 -13.95 15.01
N GLU A 583 -48.65 -13.48 13.86
CA GLU A 583 -49.16 -13.95 12.57
C GLU A 583 -48.08 -14.72 11.83
N ARG A 584 -48.41 -15.99 11.55
CA ARG A 584 -47.60 -16.94 10.80
C ARG A 584 -47.56 -16.58 9.31
N THR A 585 -46.38 -16.49 8.75
CA THR A 585 -46.17 -16.59 7.30
C THR A 585 -45.16 -17.69 6.97
N LYS A 586 -45.55 -18.44 5.99
CA LYS A 586 -45.09 -19.64 5.31
C LYS A 586 -43.62 -20.05 5.34
N GLU A 587 -43.45 -21.36 5.38
CA GLU A 587 -42.26 -22.20 5.29
C GLU A 587 -41.23 -21.76 4.26
N SER A 588 -40.02 -21.49 4.76
CA SER A 588 -38.72 -21.66 4.09
C SER A 588 -37.62 -21.67 5.11
N ASP A 589 -36.57 -22.43 4.81
CA ASP A 589 -35.37 -22.73 5.62
C ASP A 589 -34.92 -21.65 6.59
N ASP A 590 -34.26 -22.08 7.69
CA ASP A 590 -33.70 -21.34 8.83
C ASP A 590 -33.72 -19.81 8.71
N ILE A 591 -34.73 -19.18 9.29
CA ILE A 591 -34.93 -17.73 9.21
C ILE A 591 -34.43 -17.09 10.51
N LEU A 592 -33.57 -16.11 10.39
CA LEU A 592 -33.24 -15.20 11.47
C LEU A 592 -34.28 -14.05 11.49
N VAL A 593 -35.09 -13.96 12.54
CA VAL A 593 -36.05 -12.87 12.69
C VAL A 593 -35.37 -11.69 13.36
N ILE A 594 -35.28 -10.58 12.62
CA ILE A 594 -34.80 -9.29 13.10
C ILE A 594 -36.04 -8.38 13.26
N ASP A 595 -36.00 -7.45 14.19
CA ASP A 595 -37.11 -6.58 14.61
C ASP A 595 -38.05 -6.17 13.46
N LYS A 596 -39.38 -6.17 13.71
CA LYS A 596 -40.47 -6.07 12.72
C LYS A 596 -40.40 -4.88 11.75
N ASN A 597 -39.59 -3.87 12.05
CA ASN A 597 -39.45 -2.63 11.25
C ASN A 597 -38.31 -2.66 10.22
N LEU A 598 -37.54 -3.75 10.13
CA LEU A 598 -36.35 -3.84 9.27
C LEU A 598 -36.56 -4.89 8.18
N LYS A 599 -37.38 -4.58 7.17
CA LYS A 599 -37.54 -5.45 5.98
C LYS A 599 -36.48 -5.11 4.94
N GLY A 600 -35.82 -6.16 4.40
CA GLY A 600 -34.94 -6.03 3.24
C GLY A 600 -33.49 -5.61 3.52
N ILE A 601 -32.99 -5.75 4.77
CA ILE A 601 -31.59 -5.47 5.11
C ILE A 601 -30.81 -6.78 5.13
N ASP A 602 -29.69 -6.79 4.39
CA ASP A 602 -28.76 -7.90 4.38
C ASP A 602 -28.10 -8.09 5.76
N PHE A 603 -28.10 -9.32 6.27
CA PHE A 603 -27.40 -9.65 7.49
C PHE A 603 -26.24 -10.62 7.24
N SER A 604 -25.26 -10.58 8.11
CA SER A 604 -24.11 -11.50 8.11
C SER A 604 -23.78 -11.94 9.54
N LEU A 605 -23.30 -13.18 9.69
CA LEU A 605 -22.86 -13.71 10.98
C LEU A 605 -21.51 -13.10 11.36
N ALA A 606 -21.35 -12.74 12.62
CA ALA A 606 -20.13 -12.11 13.12
C ALA A 606 -18.99 -13.13 13.23
N LYS A 607 -17.84 -12.79 12.66
CA LYS A 607 -16.63 -13.62 12.68
C LYS A 607 -15.91 -13.67 14.04
N CYS A 608 -16.29 -12.84 15.01
CA CYS A 608 -15.67 -12.79 16.32
C CYS A 608 -16.26 -13.79 17.33
N CYS A 609 -17.48 -14.32 17.06
CA CYS A 609 -18.18 -15.24 17.97
C CYS A 609 -18.88 -16.40 17.24
N HIS A 610 -18.87 -16.42 15.92
CA HIS A 610 -19.39 -17.50 15.08
C HIS A 610 -20.74 -18.05 15.56
N PRO A 611 -21.83 -17.24 15.54
CA PRO A 611 -23.13 -17.67 16.02
C PRO A 611 -23.70 -18.82 15.18
N ILE A 612 -24.33 -19.79 15.83
CA ILE A 612 -24.97 -20.94 15.20
C ILE A 612 -26.43 -21.02 15.64
N TYR A 613 -27.25 -21.83 14.98
CA TYR A 613 -28.63 -22.03 15.34
C TYR A 613 -28.76 -22.52 16.79
N GLY A 614 -29.64 -21.85 17.57
CA GLY A 614 -29.84 -22.12 18.98
C GLY A 614 -29.05 -21.24 19.94
N ASP A 615 -28.13 -20.40 19.44
CA ASP A 615 -27.47 -19.38 20.28
C ASP A 615 -28.41 -18.20 20.57
N ASP A 616 -28.28 -17.61 21.76
CA ASP A 616 -28.84 -16.30 22.05
C ASP A 616 -28.08 -15.22 21.28
N VAL A 617 -28.77 -14.48 20.40
CA VAL A 617 -28.14 -13.55 19.47
C VAL A 617 -28.75 -12.15 19.51
N PHE A 618 -27.97 -11.18 19.10
CA PHE A 618 -28.41 -9.81 18.83
C PHE A 618 -27.84 -9.31 17.49
N GLY A 619 -28.55 -8.41 16.85
CA GLY A 619 -28.09 -7.74 15.65
C GLY A 619 -27.37 -6.43 15.99
N PHE A 620 -26.27 -6.13 15.28
CA PHE A 620 -25.57 -4.86 15.35
C PHE A 620 -25.59 -4.19 13.97
N VAL A 621 -26.22 -3.01 13.88
CA VAL A 621 -26.27 -2.24 12.63
C VAL A 621 -24.91 -1.60 12.34
N THR A 622 -24.31 -2.01 11.24
CA THR A 622 -23.00 -1.50 10.82
C THR A 622 -23.11 -0.13 10.14
N VAL A 623 -22.00 0.60 10.06
CA VAL A 623 -21.95 1.92 9.38
C VAL A 623 -22.29 1.82 7.90
N ASN A 624 -22.11 0.65 7.31
CA ASN A 624 -22.37 0.39 5.88
C ASN A 624 -23.79 -0.11 5.57
N GLY A 625 -24.70 -0.02 6.55
CA GLY A 625 -26.12 -0.34 6.34
C GLY A 625 -26.53 -1.81 6.46
N GLY A 626 -25.58 -2.74 6.74
CA GLY A 626 -25.89 -4.16 7.00
C GLY A 626 -25.96 -4.48 8.49
N ILE A 627 -26.59 -5.61 8.84
CA ILE A 627 -26.69 -6.10 10.22
C ILE A 627 -25.70 -7.24 10.44
N LYS A 628 -24.87 -7.14 11.48
CA LYS A 628 -24.03 -8.25 11.96
C LYS A 628 -24.66 -8.91 13.17
N ILE A 629 -24.83 -10.23 13.08
CA ILE A 629 -25.43 -11.02 14.14
C ILE A 629 -24.31 -11.52 15.05
N HIS A 630 -24.41 -11.17 16.34
CA HIS A 630 -23.49 -11.58 17.39
C HIS A 630 -24.20 -12.45 18.42
N ARG A 631 -23.44 -13.32 19.07
CA ARG A 631 -23.91 -14.03 20.28
C ARG A 631 -24.02 -13.03 21.47
N CYS A 632 -24.96 -13.25 22.37
CA CYS A 632 -25.12 -12.40 23.54
C CYS A 632 -23.92 -12.48 24.51
N ASP A 633 -23.22 -13.62 24.54
CA ASP A 633 -22.00 -13.87 25.32
C ASP A 633 -20.69 -13.50 24.56
N CYS A 634 -20.79 -12.87 23.40
CA CYS A 634 -19.63 -12.43 22.63
C CYS A 634 -18.71 -11.53 23.48
N PRO A 635 -17.37 -11.72 23.45
CA PRO A 635 -16.44 -10.85 24.18
C PRO A 635 -16.59 -9.36 23.84
N ASN A 636 -17.05 -9.05 22.63
CA ASN A 636 -17.27 -7.67 22.18
C ASN A 636 -18.65 -7.12 22.59
N SER A 637 -19.59 -7.94 23.11
CA SER A 637 -20.97 -7.53 23.34
C SER A 637 -21.07 -6.42 24.39
N ALA A 638 -20.29 -6.48 25.46
CA ALA A 638 -20.29 -5.48 26.53
C ALA A 638 -19.84 -4.09 26.03
N GLU A 639 -18.81 -4.04 25.15
CA GLU A 639 -18.33 -2.79 24.59
C GLU A 639 -19.28 -2.24 23.52
N LEU A 640 -19.85 -3.09 22.68
CA LEU A 640 -20.86 -2.71 21.68
C LEU A 640 -22.11 -2.13 22.36
N ARG A 641 -22.59 -2.74 23.45
CA ARG A 641 -23.73 -2.24 24.22
C ARG A 641 -23.43 -0.91 24.90
N ARG A 642 -22.23 -0.75 25.46
CA ARG A 642 -21.84 0.47 26.18
C ARG A 642 -21.66 1.66 25.24
N ARG A 643 -21.01 1.47 24.08
CA ARG A 643 -20.66 2.57 23.16
C ARG A 643 -21.70 2.83 22.09
N PHE A 644 -22.41 1.81 21.65
CA PHE A 644 -23.28 1.88 20.48
C PHE A 644 -24.64 1.21 20.73
N GLY A 645 -25.18 1.29 21.95
CA GLY A 645 -26.45 0.67 22.32
C GLY A 645 -27.61 1.00 21.38
N TYR A 646 -27.62 2.21 20.81
CA TYR A 646 -28.60 2.68 19.82
C TYR A 646 -28.53 1.96 18.44
N ARG A 647 -27.48 1.15 18.20
CA ARG A 647 -27.31 0.34 16.97
C ARG A 647 -27.64 -1.14 17.20
N ILE A 648 -28.06 -1.50 18.38
CA ILE A 648 -28.37 -2.89 18.72
C ILE A 648 -29.84 -3.14 18.42
N VAL A 649 -30.11 -4.19 17.66
CA VAL A 649 -31.43 -4.65 17.32
C VAL A 649 -31.65 -6.07 17.85
N ARG A 650 -32.86 -6.40 18.20
CA ARG A 650 -33.20 -7.75 18.66
C ARG A 650 -33.13 -8.72 17.48
N ALA A 651 -32.52 -9.86 17.70
CA ALA A 651 -32.44 -10.95 16.75
C ALA A 651 -32.71 -12.27 17.44
N ARG A 652 -33.43 -13.19 16.77
CA ARG A 652 -33.69 -14.55 17.28
C ARG A 652 -33.71 -15.52 16.10
N TRP A 653 -33.30 -16.74 16.36
CA TRP A 653 -33.43 -17.83 15.41
C TRP A 653 -34.89 -18.28 15.31
N SER A 654 -35.30 -18.62 14.08
CA SER A 654 -36.61 -19.19 13.76
C SER A 654 -36.40 -20.23 12.67
N GLY A 655 -37.21 -21.31 12.63
CA GLY A 655 -37.06 -22.38 11.64
C GLY A 655 -36.70 -23.72 12.25
N LYS A 656 -36.29 -24.70 11.42
CA LYS A 656 -36.05 -26.09 11.82
C LYS A 656 -34.58 -26.47 12.02
N GLY A 657 -33.63 -25.54 11.91
CA GLY A 657 -32.20 -25.80 12.11
C GLY A 657 -31.60 -26.74 11.05
N THR A 658 -31.96 -26.56 9.77
CA THR A 658 -31.49 -27.45 8.69
C THR A 658 -30.17 -27.02 8.06
N SER A 659 -29.80 -25.76 8.19
CA SER A 659 -28.57 -25.21 7.64
C SER A 659 -27.34 -25.58 8.47
N GLN A 660 -26.18 -25.62 7.82
CA GLN A 660 -24.90 -25.86 8.48
C GLN A 660 -24.17 -24.55 8.78
N TYR A 661 -23.72 -24.41 10.02
CA TYR A 661 -23.01 -23.23 10.52
C TYR A 661 -21.58 -23.57 10.90
N SER A 662 -20.67 -22.65 10.65
CA SER A 662 -19.25 -22.81 10.99
C SER A 662 -18.99 -22.24 12.39
N THR A 663 -18.36 -23.03 13.26
CA THR A 663 -17.89 -22.57 14.57
C THR A 663 -16.48 -23.08 14.85
N ILE A 664 -15.79 -22.42 15.79
CA ILE A 664 -14.42 -22.77 16.17
C ILE A 664 -14.40 -23.30 17.59
N MET A 665 -13.83 -24.48 17.79
CA MET A 665 -13.54 -25.07 19.09
C MET A 665 -12.05 -25.00 19.39
N ARG A 666 -11.70 -24.57 20.59
CA ARG A 666 -10.34 -24.66 21.13
C ARG A 666 -10.24 -25.82 22.11
N ILE A 667 -9.28 -26.70 21.87
CA ILE A 667 -9.01 -27.86 22.72
C ILE A 667 -7.59 -27.74 23.25
N VAL A 668 -7.41 -27.95 24.54
CA VAL A 668 -6.11 -28.03 25.20
C VAL A 668 -5.99 -29.40 25.83
N GLY A 669 -4.89 -30.11 25.56
CA GLY A 669 -4.62 -31.43 26.10
C GLY A 669 -3.12 -31.72 26.17
N ASN A 670 -2.77 -32.89 26.66
CA ASN A 670 -1.38 -33.37 26.68
C ASN A 670 -0.92 -33.59 25.23
N ASP A 671 0.34 -33.27 24.95
CA ASP A 671 0.93 -33.44 23.61
C ASP A 671 1.16 -34.92 23.31
N ASP A 672 0.09 -35.60 22.87
CA ASP A 672 0.06 -37.01 22.51
C ASP A 672 -0.76 -37.18 21.21
N ILE A 673 -0.13 -37.73 20.19
CA ILE A 673 -0.74 -37.98 18.88
C ILE A 673 -2.00 -38.88 19.02
N ALA A 674 -2.03 -39.80 19.99
CA ALA A 674 -3.19 -40.67 20.23
C ALA A 674 -4.44 -39.86 20.62
N ILE A 675 -4.29 -38.76 21.34
CA ILE A 675 -5.39 -37.88 21.73
C ILE A 675 -5.98 -37.18 20.49
N ILE A 676 -5.12 -36.70 19.60
CA ILE A 676 -5.53 -36.05 18.36
C ILE A 676 -6.30 -37.01 17.46
N ASN A 677 -5.81 -38.24 17.32
CA ASN A 677 -6.48 -39.30 16.56
C ASN A 677 -7.86 -39.67 17.19
N ASN A 678 -7.96 -39.70 18.50
CA ASN A 678 -9.23 -39.95 19.18
C ASN A 678 -10.24 -38.81 18.97
N ILE A 679 -9.78 -37.54 19.01
CA ILE A 679 -10.63 -36.37 18.74
C ILE A 679 -11.18 -36.43 17.31
N THR A 680 -10.31 -36.66 16.32
CA THR A 680 -10.72 -36.74 14.89
C THR A 680 -11.65 -37.94 14.64
N SER A 681 -11.41 -39.08 15.30
CA SER A 681 -12.26 -40.27 15.24
C SER A 681 -13.65 -40.03 15.84
N ILE A 682 -13.76 -39.26 16.91
CA ILE A 682 -15.06 -38.90 17.49
C ILE A 682 -15.81 -37.99 16.52
N ILE A 683 -15.15 -36.96 15.98
CA ILE A 683 -15.80 -36.03 15.07
C ILE A 683 -16.28 -36.73 13.79
N SER A 684 -15.50 -37.66 13.28
CA SER A 684 -15.86 -38.41 12.04
C SER A 684 -17.01 -39.41 12.24
N LYS A 685 -17.29 -39.82 13.45
CA LYS A 685 -18.42 -40.73 13.80
C LYS A 685 -19.73 -39.97 14.05
N GLU A 686 -19.70 -38.67 14.19
CA GLU A 686 -20.88 -37.85 14.45
C GLU A 686 -21.59 -37.50 13.12
N ASP A 687 -22.85 -37.89 13.00
CA ASP A 687 -23.69 -37.56 11.86
C ASP A 687 -23.95 -36.06 11.78
N LYS A 688 -23.76 -35.51 10.57
CA LYS A 688 -23.99 -34.06 10.25
C LYS A 688 -23.06 -33.08 10.95
N ILE A 689 -21.87 -33.54 11.39
CA ILE A 689 -20.77 -32.70 11.82
C ILE A 689 -19.62 -32.89 10.81
N THR A 690 -19.11 -31.80 10.25
CA THR A 690 -18.00 -31.84 9.31
C THR A 690 -16.82 -31.05 9.84
N LEU A 691 -15.64 -31.67 9.93
CA LEU A 691 -14.39 -31.01 10.24
C LEU A 691 -13.88 -30.29 9.00
N ARG A 692 -13.73 -28.95 9.06
CA ARG A 692 -13.19 -28.13 7.97
C ARG A 692 -11.70 -27.93 8.05
N SER A 693 -11.21 -27.61 9.24
CA SER A 693 -9.78 -27.40 9.47
C SER A 693 -9.41 -27.75 10.89
N ILE A 694 -8.19 -28.19 11.07
CA ILE A 694 -7.56 -28.43 12.35
C ILE A 694 -6.19 -27.75 12.35
N ASN A 695 -5.94 -26.90 13.32
CA ASN A 695 -4.64 -26.27 13.53
C ASN A 695 -4.19 -26.58 14.95
N ILE A 696 -3.05 -27.26 15.09
CA ILE A 696 -2.53 -27.73 16.36
C ILE A 696 -1.14 -27.14 16.55
N GLU A 697 -0.93 -26.56 17.70
CA GLU A 697 0.34 -26.01 18.15
C GLU A 697 0.72 -26.69 19.46
N SER A 698 1.91 -27.29 19.51
CA SER A 698 2.43 -27.97 20.70
C SER A 698 3.49 -27.11 21.38
N HIS A 699 3.31 -26.86 22.69
CA HIS A 699 4.27 -26.17 23.53
C HIS A 699 4.28 -26.77 24.95
N ASP A 700 5.47 -27.04 25.47
CA ASP A 700 5.70 -27.45 26.85
C ASP A 700 4.91 -28.72 27.29
N GLY A 701 4.81 -29.70 26.39
CA GLY A 701 4.10 -30.98 26.69
C GLY A 701 2.57 -30.88 26.66
N LEU A 702 2.04 -29.77 26.18
CA LEU A 702 0.62 -29.55 25.92
C LEU A 702 0.41 -29.15 24.46
N PHE A 703 -0.68 -29.65 23.87
CA PHE A 703 -1.13 -29.12 22.60
C PHE A 703 -2.30 -28.15 22.79
N THR A 704 -2.37 -27.15 21.95
CA THR A 704 -3.54 -26.30 21.75
C THR A 704 -4.04 -26.49 20.32
N GLY A 705 -5.23 -27.05 20.16
CA GLY A 705 -5.85 -27.27 18.86
C GLY A 705 -7.03 -26.34 18.63
N ASN A 706 -7.06 -25.65 17.50
CA ASN A 706 -8.22 -24.90 17.04
C ASN A 706 -8.87 -25.69 15.89
N LEU A 707 -10.10 -26.16 16.12
CA LEU A 707 -10.85 -26.96 15.17
C LEU A 707 -12.01 -26.12 14.62
N THR A 708 -12.05 -25.96 13.30
CA THR A 708 -13.20 -25.37 12.62
C THR A 708 -14.13 -26.47 12.17
N ILE A 709 -15.33 -26.49 12.72
CA ILE A 709 -16.36 -27.49 12.44
C ILE A 709 -17.62 -26.87 11.85
N LEU A 710 -18.29 -27.64 10.98
CA LEU A 710 -19.63 -27.34 10.50
C LEU A 710 -20.63 -28.22 11.23
N LEU A 711 -21.67 -27.61 11.78
CA LEU A 711 -22.74 -28.33 12.48
C LEU A 711 -24.07 -27.53 12.39
N GLN A 712 -25.18 -28.14 12.76
CA GLN A 712 -26.50 -27.54 12.57
C GLN A 712 -26.95 -26.68 13.75
N ASP A 713 -26.68 -27.10 15.01
CA ASP A 713 -27.22 -26.44 16.18
C ASP A 713 -26.33 -26.57 17.43
N THR A 714 -26.67 -25.81 18.49
CA THR A 714 -25.95 -25.82 19.75
C THR A 714 -26.04 -27.13 20.48
N ILE A 715 -27.13 -27.91 20.33
CA ILE A 715 -27.32 -29.22 21.01
C ILE A 715 -26.24 -30.20 20.54
N LYS A 716 -25.99 -30.26 19.24
CA LYS A 716 -24.94 -31.11 18.67
C LYS A 716 -23.55 -30.65 19.09
N LEU A 717 -23.33 -29.33 19.18
CA LEU A 717 -22.07 -28.79 19.66
C LEU A 717 -21.78 -29.20 21.09
N ASP A 718 -22.77 -29.07 22.00
CA ASP A 718 -22.63 -29.42 23.39
C ASP A 718 -22.43 -30.91 23.59
N SER A 719 -23.12 -31.77 22.82
CA SER A 719 -22.89 -33.21 22.79
C SER A 719 -21.46 -33.54 22.40
N LEU A 720 -20.95 -32.90 21.32
CA LEU A 720 -19.57 -33.08 20.84
C LEU A 720 -18.56 -32.65 21.91
N ILE A 721 -18.75 -31.48 22.52
CA ILE A 721 -17.88 -30.98 23.59
C ILE A 721 -17.82 -31.94 24.75
N LYS A 722 -18.98 -32.50 25.19
CA LYS A 722 -19.06 -33.49 26.27
C LYS A 722 -18.25 -34.74 25.90
N LYS A 723 -18.40 -35.27 24.67
CA LYS A 723 -17.68 -36.46 24.21
C LYS A 723 -16.17 -36.24 24.13
N ILE A 724 -15.71 -35.06 23.64
CA ILE A 724 -14.29 -34.76 23.60
C ILE A 724 -13.69 -34.59 25.00
N LYS A 725 -14.43 -34.03 25.95
CA LYS A 725 -13.99 -33.90 27.36
C LYS A 725 -13.77 -35.26 28.04
N THR A 726 -14.38 -36.35 27.58
CA THR A 726 -14.17 -37.69 28.14
C THR A 726 -12.85 -38.34 27.72
N ILE A 727 -12.16 -37.79 26.74
CA ILE A 727 -10.87 -38.33 26.28
C ILE A 727 -9.81 -38.08 27.35
N LYS A 728 -9.19 -39.17 27.80
CA LYS A 728 -8.11 -39.09 28.79
C LYS A 728 -6.94 -38.27 28.26
N GLY A 729 -6.57 -37.19 28.94
CA GLY A 729 -5.49 -36.26 28.50
C GLY A 729 -5.99 -34.95 27.88
N VAL A 730 -7.27 -34.81 27.54
CA VAL A 730 -7.89 -33.52 27.24
C VAL A 730 -8.14 -32.78 28.53
N LYS A 731 -7.61 -31.56 28.62
CA LYS A 731 -7.73 -30.69 29.81
C LYS A 731 -8.86 -29.67 29.68
N GLN A 732 -9.04 -29.12 28.50
CA GLN A 732 -10.00 -28.06 28.28
C GLN A 732 -10.57 -28.12 26.87
N VAL A 733 -11.88 -27.90 26.75
CA VAL A 733 -12.57 -27.75 25.46
C VAL A 733 -13.50 -26.54 25.58
N ASN A 734 -13.24 -25.51 24.78
CA ASN A 734 -14.01 -24.26 24.76
C ASN A 734 -14.44 -23.95 23.36
N ARG A 735 -15.60 -23.33 23.22
CA ARG A 735 -16.01 -22.65 21.99
C ARG A 735 -15.41 -21.24 21.94
N LEU A 736 -14.86 -20.84 20.83
CA LEU A 736 -14.32 -19.49 20.61
C LEU A 736 -15.39 -18.52 20.09
#